data_1df5e45f48dc9c41730bb345a4fec933
#
_entry.id   1df5e45f48dc9c41730bb345a4fec933
#
_cell.length_a   1.000
_cell.length_b   1.000
_cell.length_c   1.000
_cell.angle_alpha   90.00
_cell.angle_beta   90.00
_cell.angle_gamma   90.00
#
_symmetry.space_group_name_H-M   'P 1'
#
loop_
_entity.id
_entity.type
_entity.pdbx_description
1 polymer ?
#
loop_
_entity_poly.entity_id
_entity_poly.type
_entity_poly.pdbx_seq_one_letter_code
_entity_poly.pdbx_strand_id
1 'polypeptide(L)'
;MKTKNLIVSAGLAIATMGIALPNNVMAQKKFTLEDLNFGGKNFQNMRAENRYTTWWGDQIVHLDKDKCTIVNPNTLKETTLFTLDDINNIPSKSNIDRTVRSLYQVSFPSANQPLVQIATGKELLTVNFKTKWIEDAIEIVPGTQVQAYNKMSGAMAYVLKDQLFVCDKAGNINQLTTDGSRNIVYGEAVHRNEFGIKGGLFWSPSGNRLAFYRMDQSMVTDYPLVHIPEVDWKPAKGESRIATPEPTKYPMAGEKTHNVTVGVYDINTKKTIFLDAGDPTDRYFTNIQWSPDSKTIYMFELNRDQNDCRLVSYNAENGKKIAELYRETDAKYVEPTHPILFLPWNANQFVMLSQKDGYAHLYLFNKDGKQIKQITKGNWVVMDVLGFNNKAKSIVYVSNECSPIQRNTWAVNVENGTRTLLDNGKGYHYATLSDGGKYLVDNYTEPSVPRKIDIITIGTKRPAIKNWLAAKDPWVGYSVPEYSSGSLKADDGTTDLYWRMVKPVGFDPSKKYPTVVYVYGGPHAHNVDASWHYGSRSWETYMAQKGYLLFIIDNRGSENRGKAFEQATFRQLGQVEMRDQMQGVKYLKTLPFVDADRIGVHGWSFGGFMTISLITNYPETFKVGVAGGPVIDWKWYEAMYGERYMDTPETNPEGYAKTSLLPKAKELKGKLQIITGLNDPVVLPQHCLTFIKACIAAGTQPDFFVYPGEPHNMRGHQSVHLHERITQYFEDYLK
;
A
#
# COMPACT_ATOMS: atom_id res chain seq x y z
N MET A 1 -67.27 -51.48 -5.86
CA MET A 1 -67.91 -52.34 -4.80
C MET A 1 -67.31 -51.95 -3.44
N LYS A 2 -68.22 -51.46 -2.58
CA LYS A 2 -68.21 -51.53 -1.08
C LYS A 2 -66.92 -51.14 -0.33
N THR A 3 -66.90 -50.38 0.73
CA THR A 3 -67.90 -49.73 1.59
C THR A 3 -67.14 -48.85 2.59
N LYS A 4 -67.77 -47.79 2.95
CA LYS A 4 -67.58 -46.87 4.09
C LYS A 4 -67.10 -47.55 5.38
N ASN A 5 -66.29 -46.81 6.17
CA ASN A 5 -66.70 -46.51 7.53
C ASN A 5 -66.08 -45.27 8.10
N LEU A 6 -66.91 -44.34 8.56
CA LEU A 6 -66.67 -43.19 9.38
C LEU A 6 -66.37 -43.63 10.81
N ILE A 7 -65.36 -43.05 11.45
CA ILE A 7 -65.34 -42.97 12.94
C ILE A 7 -65.00 -41.51 13.30
N VAL A 8 -65.98 -40.89 13.95
CA VAL A 8 -65.89 -39.59 14.61
C VAL A 8 -65.29 -39.88 16.01
N SER A 9 -64.27 -39.09 16.36
CA SER A 9 -63.89 -38.91 17.77
C SER A 9 -63.52 -37.51 18.07
N ALA A 10 -64.14 -37.00 19.10
CA ALA A 10 -64.21 -35.66 19.58
C ALA A 10 -62.85 -35.11 20.05
N GLY A 11 -62.65 -33.84 19.77
CA GLY A 11 -61.46 -33.10 20.16
C GLY A 11 -61.48 -32.72 21.65
N LEU A 12 -60.27 -32.71 22.19
CA LEU A 12 -59.97 -31.95 23.41
C LEU A 12 -59.07 -30.80 23.01
N ALA A 13 -59.57 -29.57 23.03
CA ALA A 13 -58.81 -28.39 22.85
C ALA A 13 -58.04 -28.08 24.14
N ILE A 14 -56.73 -28.32 24.13
CA ILE A 14 -55.81 -27.79 25.16
C ILE A 14 -55.35 -26.44 24.68
N ALA A 15 -55.85 -25.36 25.30
CA ALA A 15 -55.35 -24.02 25.17
C ALA A 15 -53.98 -23.92 25.87
N THR A 16 -52.92 -24.06 25.13
CA THR A 16 -51.59 -23.66 25.60
C THR A 16 -51.51 -22.14 25.53
N MET A 17 -51.65 -21.47 26.69
CA MET A 17 -51.18 -20.09 26.84
C MET A 17 -49.68 -20.08 26.61
N GLY A 18 -49.26 -19.65 25.42
CA GLY A 18 -47.90 -19.29 25.13
C GLY A 18 -47.53 -18.05 25.92
N ILE A 19 -46.78 -18.22 26.98
CA ILE A 19 -46.07 -17.11 27.63
C ILE A 19 -45.08 -16.62 26.60
N ALA A 20 -45.41 -15.51 25.93
CA ALA A 20 -44.46 -14.74 25.16
C ALA A 20 -43.43 -14.17 26.16
N LEU A 21 -42.28 -14.84 26.27
CA LEU A 21 -41.14 -14.25 26.91
C LEU A 21 -40.81 -12.98 26.12
N PRO A 22 -40.69 -11.81 26.77
CA PRO A 22 -40.26 -10.63 26.07
C PRO A 22 -38.85 -10.93 25.50
N ASN A 23 -38.73 -10.96 24.19
CA ASN A 23 -37.45 -10.82 23.55
C ASN A 23 -36.88 -9.49 24.06
N ASN A 24 -36.01 -9.54 25.05
CA ASN A 24 -35.13 -8.42 25.39
C ASN A 24 -34.22 -8.25 24.18
N VAL A 25 -34.71 -7.47 23.21
CA VAL A 25 -33.83 -6.86 22.21
C VAL A 25 -32.92 -5.95 23.00
N MET A 26 -31.77 -6.46 23.44
CA MET A 26 -30.72 -5.65 23.99
C MET A 26 -30.41 -4.58 22.93
N ALA A 27 -30.58 -3.30 23.30
CA ALA A 27 -30.26 -2.21 22.40
C ALA A 27 -28.81 -2.41 21.92
N GLN A 28 -28.64 -2.60 20.61
CA GLN A 28 -27.30 -2.79 20.03
C GLN A 28 -26.48 -1.51 20.28
N LYS A 29 -25.24 -1.69 20.63
CA LYS A 29 -24.29 -0.59 20.82
C LYS A 29 -24.08 0.16 19.50
N LYS A 30 -23.91 1.47 19.59
CA LYS A 30 -23.46 2.29 18.47
C LYS A 30 -21.94 2.45 18.52
N PHE A 31 -21.32 2.46 17.36
CA PHE A 31 -19.90 2.75 17.25
C PHE A 31 -19.61 4.23 17.51
N THR A 32 -18.46 4.50 18.07
CA THR A 32 -17.83 5.81 18.13
C THR A 32 -16.67 5.90 17.17
N LEU A 33 -16.16 7.10 16.89
CA LEU A 33 -14.91 7.22 16.11
C LEU A 33 -13.68 6.67 16.88
N GLU A 34 -13.73 6.68 18.22
CA GLU A 34 -12.71 6.01 19.05
C GLU A 34 -12.69 4.47 18.87
N ASP A 35 -13.81 3.87 18.43
CA ASP A 35 -13.89 2.45 18.07
C ASP A 35 -13.38 2.20 16.64
N LEU A 36 -13.77 3.03 15.69
CA LEU A 36 -13.63 2.75 14.26
C LEU A 36 -12.42 3.39 13.61
N ASN A 37 -11.90 4.51 14.14
CA ASN A 37 -10.75 5.17 13.58
C ASN A 37 -9.44 4.54 14.08
N PHE A 38 -8.46 4.36 13.17
CA PHE A 38 -7.16 3.76 13.50
C PHE A 38 -6.37 4.53 14.58
N GLY A 39 -6.64 5.82 14.79
CA GLY A 39 -6.09 6.65 15.87
C GLY A 39 -6.90 6.61 17.16
N GLY A 40 -8.03 5.90 17.18
CA GLY A 40 -8.94 5.81 18.31
C GLY A 40 -8.46 4.86 19.40
N LYS A 41 -8.80 5.16 20.64
CA LYS A 41 -8.34 4.42 21.83
C LYS A 41 -8.82 2.98 21.88
N ASN A 42 -9.98 2.68 21.29
CA ASN A 42 -10.59 1.34 21.30
C ASN A 42 -10.43 0.59 19.98
N PHE A 43 -9.80 1.19 18.97
CA PHE A 43 -9.68 0.62 17.62
C PHE A 43 -9.13 -0.81 17.58
N GLN A 44 -8.12 -1.11 18.41
CA GLN A 44 -7.50 -2.44 18.44
C GLN A 44 -8.50 -3.53 18.88
N ASN A 45 -9.45 -3.20 19.74
CA ASN A 45 -10.50 -4.13 20.19
C ASN A 45 -11.58 -4.37 19.13
N MET A 46 -11.67 -3.50 18.12
CA MET A 46 -12.61 -3.61 17.01
C MET A 46 -12.03 -4.37 15.82
N ARG A 47 -10.81 -4.90 15.93
CA ARG A 47 -10.16 -5.69 14.89
C ARG A 47 -10.38 -7.18 15.14
N ALA A 48 -10.57 -7.92 14.05
CA ALA A 48 -10.62 -9.37 14.11
C ALA A 48 -9.29 -9.95 14.62
N GLU A 49 -9.35 -11.04 15.39
CA GLU A 49 -8.16 -11.77 15.84
C GLU A 49 -7.21 -12.03 14.67
N ASN A 50 -5.92 -11.88 14.91
CA ASN A 50 -4.87 -12.15 13.94
C ASN A 50 -3.75 -12.97 14.55
N ARG A 51 -3.04 -13.73 13.73
CA ARG A 51 -1.80 -14.44 14.10
C ARG A 51 -0.68 -13.96 13.22
N TYR A 52 0.38 -13.49 13.84
CA TYR A 52 1.57 -13.00 13.15
C TYR A 52 2.52 -14.16 12.90
N THR A 53 3.05 -14.27 11.69
CA THR A 53 3.94 -15.36 11.33
C THR A 53 5.18 -14.87 10.61
N THR A 54 6.23 -15.66 10.70
CA THR A 54 7.44 -15.55 9.89
C THR A 54 7.92 -16.95 9.49
N TRP A 55 8.96 -17.02 8.66
CA TRP A 55 9.49 -18.26 8.15
C TRP A 55 10.87 -18.57 8.74
N TRP A 56 11.08 -19.84 9.09
CA TRP A 56 12.39 -20.42 9.32
C TRP A 56 12.58 -21.59 8.35
N GLY A 57 13.16 -21.30 7.18
CA GLY A 57 13.13 -22.22 6.05
C GLY A 57 11.69 -22.53 5.61
N ASP A 58 11.32 -23.82 5.61
CA ASP A 58 9.92 -24.24 5.37
C ASP A 58 9.10 -24.42 6.67
N GLN A 59 9.61 -23.94 7.81
CA GLN A 59 8.88 -24.02 9.07
C GLN A 59 8.09 -22.74 9.32
N ILE A 60 6.81 -22.90 9.65
CA ILE A 60 5.92 -21.81 10.03
C ILE A 60 6.21 -21.44 11.48
N VAL A 61 6.64 -20.23 11.73
CA VAL A 61 6.83 -19.70 13.09
C VAL A 61 5.73 -18.71 13.40
N HIS A 62 4.90 -19.02 14.38
CA HIS A 62 3.92 -18.10 14.96
C HIS A 62 4.62 -17.20 15.98
N LEU A 63 4.45 -15.90 15.79
CA LEU A 63 5.02 -14.84 16.63
C LEU A 63 3.97 -14.35 17.61
N ASP A 64 4.27 -14.45 18.88
CA ASP A 64 3.51 -13.81 19.95
C ASP A 64 4.42 -12.84 20.72
N LYS A 65 3.83 -12.02 21.58
CA LYS A 65 4.61 -11.07 22.39
C LYS A 65 5.69 -11.77 23.19
N ASP A 66 5.35 -12.90 23.85
CA ASP A 66 6.17 -13.54 24.87
C ASP A 66 6.79 -14.86 24.40
N LYS A 67 6.44 -15.37 23.22
CA LYS A 67 6.96 -16.65 22.71
C LYS A 67 6.92 -16.75 21.19
N CYS A 68 7.79 -17.57 20.64
CA CYS A 68 7.74 -18.06 19.27
C CYS A 68 7.41 -19.56 19.28
N THR A 69 6.48 -20.00 18.42
CA THR A 69 6.09 -21.41 18.31
C THR A 69 6.23 -21.90 16.86
N ILE A 70 6.58 -23.15 16.67
CA ILE A 70 6.50 -23.82 15.36
C ILE A 70 5.10 -24.40 15.22
N VAL A 71 4.47 -24.13 14.08
CA VAL A 71 3.17 -24.67 13.72
C VAL A 71 3.36 -25.87 12.79
N ASN A 72 2.86 -27.02 13.18
CA ASN A 72 2.86 -28.20 12.32
C ASN A 72 1.79 -28.05 11.23
N PRO A 73 2.16 -28.01 9.92
CA PRO A 73 1.21 -27.73 8.84
C PRO A 73 0.15 -28.82 8.65
N ASN A 74 0.41 -30.05 9.15
CA ASN A 74 -0.53 -31.17 9.01
C ASN A 74 -1.51 -31.30 10.17
N THR A 75 -1.08 -31.00 11.39
CA THR A 75 -1.89 -31.18 12.59
C THR A 75 -2.37 -29.87 13.21
N LEU A 76 -1.80 -28.74 12.78
CA LEU A 76 -1.96 -27.38 13.31
C LEU A 76 -1.51 -27.24 14.78
N LYS A 77 -0.86 -28.28 15.34
CA LYS A 77 -0.32 -28.24 16.68
C LYS A 77 0.89 -27.30 16.74
N GLU A 78 0.91 -26.48 17.77
CA GLU A 78 2.01 -25.57 18.06
C GLU A 78 2.95 -26.14 19.11
N THR A 79 4.25 -25.93 18.90
CA THR A 79 5.31 -26.31 19.84
C THR A 79 6.22 -25.12 20.08
N THR A 80 6.44 -24.74 21.35
CA THR A 80 7.30 -23.61 21.71
C THR A 80 8.72 -23.82 21.20
N LEU A 81 9.23 -22.83 20.52
CA LEU A 81 10.60 -22.77 20.02
C LEU A 81 11.50 -22.11 21.05
N PHE A 82 11.11 -20.95 21.54
CA PHE A 82 11.72 -20.20 22.64
C PHE A 82 10.73 -19.15 23.18
N THR A 83 11.02 -18.65 24.38
CA THR A 83 10.23 -17.61 25.05
C THR A 83 11.03 -16.31 25.15
N LEU A 84 10.33 -15.23 25.47
CA LEU A 84 10.94 -13.92 25.77
C LEU A 84 11.91 -14.03 26.96
N ASP A 85 11.54 -14.79 27.99
CA ASP A 85 12.40 -15.05 29.15
C ASP A 85 13.66 -15.84 28.78
N ASP A 86 13.53 -16.83 27.88
CA ASP A 86 14.72 -17.56 27.36
C ASP A 86 15.74 -16.61 26.74
N ILE A 87 15.28 -15.59 26.01
CA ILE A 87 16.16 -14.60 25.35
C ILE A 87 16.74 -13.62 26.39
N ASN A 88 15.91 -13.08 27.27
CA ASN A 88 16.34 -12.07 28.23
C ASN A 88 17.27 -12.63 29.34
N ASN A 89 17.20 -13.93 29.62
CA ASN A 89 18.05 -14.60 30.58
C ASN A 89 19.39 -15.09 30.01
N ILE A 90 19.69 -14.85 28.71
CA ILE A 90 20.99 -15.18 28.14
C ILE A 90 22.07 -14.31 28.77
N PRO A 91 23.14 -14.92 29.35
CA PRO A 91 24.24 -14.16 29.97
C PRO A 91 24.90 -13.23 28.92
N SER A 92 25.05 -11.96 29.29
CA SER A 92 25.76 -10.96 28.48
C SER A 92 27.04 -10.51 29.17
N LYS A 93 28.12 -10.42 28.40
CA LYS A 93 29.38 -9.79 28.84
C LYS A 93 29.40 -8.27 28.59
N SER A 94 28.36 -7.74 27.95
CA SER A 94 28.23 -6.31 27.63
C SER A 94 27.50 -5.58 28.73
N ASN A 95 27.88 -4.31 28.95
CA ASN A 95 27.15 -3.38 29.84
C ASN A 95 25.96 -2.72 29.16
N ILE A 96 25.65 -3.07 27.93
CA ILE A 96 24.52 -2.56 27.16
C ILE A 96 23.25 -3.24 27.68
N ASP A 97 22.20 -2.44 27.92
CA ASP A 97 20.87 -2.97 28.19
C ASP A 97 20.31 -3.68 26.94
N ARG A 98 20.18 -4.99 27.05
CA ARG A 98 19.72 -5.90 26.00
C ARG A 98 18.29 -6.39 26.21
N THR A 99 17.51 -5.71 27.02
CA THR A 99 16.13 -6.12 27.29
C THR A 99 15.29 -6.09 26.02
N VAL A 100 14.83 -7.27 25.61
CA VAL A 100 13.84 -7.45 24.54
C VAL A 100 12.46 -7.31 25.14
N ARG A 101 11.58 -6.53 24.53
CA ARG A 101 10.22 -6.25 25.06
C ARG A 101 9.12 -7.05 24.37
N SER A 102 9.41 -7.60 23.20
CA SER A 102 8.44 -8.32 22.40
C SER A 102 9.13 -9.14 21.31
N LEU A 103 8.55 -10.29 20.95
CA LEU A 103 9.03 -11.17 19.89
C LEU A 103 8.29 -11.00 18.55
N TYR A 104 7.43 -9.99 18.40
CA TYR A 104 6.70 -9.77 17.14
C TYR A 104 7.57 -9.39 15.93
N GLN A 105 8.80 -8.89 16.17
CA GLN A 105 9.68 -8.38 15.12
C GLN A 105 10.98 -9.19 15.00
N VAL A 106 10.91 -10.49 15.26
CA VAL A 106 12.06 -11.37 15.07
C VAL A 106 12.12 -11.88 13.65
N SER A 107 13.34 -12.22 13.20
CA SER A 107 13.59 -12.87 11.90
C SER A 107 14.57 -14.03 12.03
N PHE A 108 14.52 -14.95 11.09
CA PHE A 108 15.40 -16.13 11.07
C PHE A 108 16.40 -15.98 9.90
N PRO A 109 17.66 -15.63 10.16
CA PRO A 109 18.65 -15.31 9.13
C PRO A 109 19.09 -16.53 8.33
N SER A 110 18.90 -17.75 8.86
CA SER A 110 19.32 -18.99 8.22
C SER A 110 18.21 -20.03 8.27
N ALA A 111 17.90 -20.63 7.13
CA ALA A 111 16.88 -21.69 7.03
C ALA A 111 17.27 -22.98 7.78
N ASN A 112 18.57 -23.22 8.00
CA ASN A 112 19.10 -24.50 8.49
C ASN A 112 19.79 -24.39 9.86
N GLN A 113 19.93 -23.18 10.40
CA GLN A 113 20.56 -22.95 11.71
C GLN A 113 19.54 -22.42 12.71
N PRO A 114 19.66 -22.78 14.00
CA PRO A 114 18.74 -22.33 15.03
C PRO A 114 19.06 -20.90 15.48
N LEU A 115 19.12 -19.98 14.53
CA LEU A 115 19.46 -18.59 14.76
C LEU A 115 18.22 -17.72 14.62
N VAL A 116 18.05 -16.79 15.55
CA VAL A 116 17.04 -15.74 15.52
C VAL A 116 17.72 -14.38 15.63
N GLN A 117 17.26 -13.42 14.85
CA GLN A 117 17.65 -12.01 14.94
C GLN A 117 16.60 -11.20 15.68
N ILE A 118 17.05 -10.36 16.62
CA ILE A 118 16.21 -9.59 17.51
C ILE A 118 16.82 -8.20 17.69
N ALA A 119 16.05 -7.16 17.42
CA ALA A 119 16.46 -5.78 17.71
C ALA A 119 16.11 -5.40 19.14
N THR A 120 17.07 -4.90 19.91
CA THR A 120 16.88 -4.40 21.30
C THR A 120 16.66 -2.89 21.37
N GLY A 121 16.73 -2.19 20.23
CA GLY A 121 16.77 -0.73 20.15
C GLY A 121 18.19 -0.14 20.26
N LYS A 122 19.16 -0.90 20.75
CA LYS A 122 20.58 -0.52 20.78
C LYS A 122 21.47 -1.45 19.96
N GLU A 123 21.04 -2.71 19.81
CA GLU A 123 21.79 -3.73 19.08
C GLU A 123 20.83 -4.60 18.27
N LEU A 124 21.32 -5.13 17.15
CA LEU A 124 20.75 -6.26 16.44
C LEU A 124 21.49 -7.53 16.92
N LEU A 125 20.81 -8.33 17.75
CA LEU A 125 21.33 -9.57 18.28
C LEU A 125 21.04 -10.73 17.32
N THR A 126 22.04 -11.59 17.09
CA THR A 126 21.84 -12.91 16.51
C THR A 126 22.02 -13.95 17.60
N VAL A 127 20.94 -14.62 17.95
CA VAL A 127 20.89 -15.56 19.08
C VAL A 127 20.68 -16.98 18.56
N ASN A 128 21.49 -17.91 19.03
CA ASN A 128 21.22 -19.34 18.88
C ASN A 128 20.24 -19.76 19.99
N PHE A 129 18.98 -19.92 19.64
CA PHE A 129 17.92 -20.19 20.60
C PHE A 129 17.96 -21.63 21.18
N LYS A 130 18.71 -22.57 20.58
CA LYS A 130 18.91 -23.92 21.13
C LYS A 130 20.00 -23.96 22.17
N THR A 131 21.14 -23.33 21.89
CA THR A 131 22.27 -23.27 22.86
C THR A 131 22.15 -22.15 23.85
N LYS A 132 21.17 -21.24 23.65
CA LYS A 132 20.97 -20.01 24.44
C LYS A 132 22.24 -19.16 24.51
N TRP A 133 22.84 -18.91 23.35
CA TRP A 133 24.05 -18.14 23.19
C TRP A 133 23.87 -17.00 22.18
N ILE A 134 24.49 -15.84 22.47
CA ILE A 134 24.56 -14.72 21.53
C ILE A 134 25.74 -14.98 20.57
N GLU A 135 25.44 -15.31 19.33
CA GLU A 135 26.44 -15.56 18.29
C GLU A 135 27.03 -14.25 17.73
N ASP A 136 26.21 -13.20 17.68
CA ASP A 136 26.59 -11.89 17.15
C ASP A 136 25.74 -10.78 17.74
N ALA A 137 26.34 -9.58 17.87
CA ALA A 137 25.69 -8.39 18.38
C ALA A 137 26.23 -7.17 17.63
N ILE A 138 25.43 -6.56 16.81
CA ILE A 138 25.79 -5.38 16.03
C ILE A 138 25.13 -4.15 16.67
N GLU A 139 25.93 -3.18 17.07
CA GLU A 139 25.43 -1.94 17.63
C GLU A 139 24.61 -1.16 16.59
N ILE A 140 23.40 -0.75 16.96
CA ILE A 140 22.58 0.18 16.20
C ILE A 140 23.00 1.59 16.59
N VAL A 141 23.72 2.26 15.71
CA VAL A 141 24.23 3.62 15.97
C VAL A 141 23.05 4.59 16.08
N PRO A 142 22.91 5.32 17.20
CA PRO A 142 21.83 6.29 17.35
C PRO A 142 21.85 7.37 16.27
N GLY A 143 20.68 7.72 15.75
CA GLY A 143 20.53 8.74 14.70
C GLY A 143 20.78 8.24 13.29
N THR A 144 20.90 6.91 13.08
CA THR A 144 20.91 6.34 11.71
C THR A 144 19.60 6.61 11.00
N GLN A 145 19.70 7.11 9.75
CA GLN A 145 18.57 7.47 8.90
C GLN A 145 18.05 6.22 8.16
N VAL A 146 18.97 5.42 7.60
CA VAL A 146 18.68 4.18 6.86
C VAL A 146 19.67 3.11 7.29
N GLN A 147 19.24 1.84 7.31
CA GLN A 147 20.13 0.71 7.60
C GLN A 147 19.72 -0.54 6.80
N ALA A 148 20.72 -1.35 6.44
CA ALA A 148 20.53 -2.62 5.76
C ALA A 148 21.54 -3.66 6.26
N TYR A 149 21.04 -4.71 6.89
CA TYR A 149 21.84 -5.84 7.35
C TYR A 149 21.97 -6.89 6.26
N ASN A 150 23.17 -7.48 6.12
CA ASN A 150 23.39 -8.65 5.28
C ASN A 150 23.66 -9.90 6.10
N LYS A 151 22.74 -10.87 6.01
CA LYS A 151 22.82 -12.14 6.74
C LYS A 151 23.97 -13.05 6.33
N MET A 152 24.50 -12.90 5.11
CA MET A 152 25.60 -13.77 4.59
C MET A 152 26.96 -13.32 5.12
N SER A 153 27.22 -12.02 5.09
CA SER A 153 28.50 -11.46 5.58
C SER A 153 28.45 -11.02 7.04
N GLY A 154 27.27 -10.87 7.64
CA GLY A 154 27.11 -10.26 8.95
C GLY A 154 27.40 -8.75 8.97
N ALA A 155 27.47 -8.10 7.80
CA ALA A 155 27.75 -6.67 7.70
C ALA A 155 26.47 -5.83 7.77
N MET A 156 26.61 -4.60 8.30
CA MET A 156 25.54 -3.60 8.36
C MET A 156 25.95 -2.37 7.56
N ALA A 157 25.16 -1.99 6.57
CA ALA A 157 25.26 -0.68 5.92
C ALA A 157 24.27 0.29 6.59
N TYR A 158 24.69 1.53 6.79
CA TYR A 158 23.82 2.56 7.38
C TYR A 158 24.22 3.97 6.97
N VAL A 159 23.25 4.89 7.01
CA VAL A 159 23.46 6.32 6.80
C VAL A 159 23.38 7.03 8.15
N LEU A 160 24.40 7.82 8.45
CA LEU A 160 24.48 8.64 9.66
C LEU A 160 25.02 10.01 9.30
N LYS A 161 24.30 11.10 9.67
CA LYS A 161 24.64 12.48 9.34
C LYS A 161 24.97 12.62 7.84
N ASP A 162 24.07 12.10 7.02
CA ASP A 162 24.11 12.10 5.55
C ASP A 162 25.26 11.30 4.92
N GLN A 163 26.13 10.65 5.71
CA GLN A 163 27.22 9.82 5.21
C GLN A 163 26.88 8.33 5.25
N LEU A 164 27.33 7.61 4.25
CA LEU A 164 27.17 6.15 4.14
C LEU A 164 28.35 5.42 4.82
N PHE A 165 28.03 4.46 5.65
CA PHE A 165 28.96 3.61 6.37
C PHE A 165 28.65 2.13 6.15
N VAL A 166 29.69 1.31 6.28
CA VAL A 166 29.58 -0.15 6.40
C VAL A 166 30.34 -0.60 7.64
N CYS A 167 29.63 -1.26 8.57
CA CYS A 167 30.22 -2.01 9.67
C CYS A 167 30.32 -3.48 9.29
N ASP A 168 31.51 -4.07 9.32
CA ASP A 168 31.71 -5.49 9.08
C ASP A 168 31.35 -6.34 10.32
N LYS A 169 31.33 -7.66 10.15
CA LYS A 169 31.03 -8.61 11.24
C LYS A 169 32.00 -8.48 12.44
N ALA A 170 33.23 -8.02 12.21
CA ALA A 170 34.23 -7.81 13.25
C ALA A 170 34.05 -6.47 14.01
N GLY A 171 33.08 -5.65 13.61
CA GLY A 171 32.84 -4.32 14.19
C GLY A 171 33.69 -3.22 13.57
N ASN A 172 34.45 -3.48 12.49
CA ASN A 172 35.21 -2.42 11.84
C ASN A 172 34.28 -1.54 11.01
N ILE A 173 34.32 -0.25 11.25
CA ILE A 173 33.50 0.75 10.57
C ILE A 173 34.30 1.37 9.42
N ASN A 174 33.75 1.33 8.21
CA ASN A 174 34.30 1.98 7.03
C ASN A 174 33.33 3.08 6.58
N GLN A 175 33.77 4.32 6.58
CA GLN A 175 33.04 5.45 5.99
C GLN A 175 33.25 5.43 4.48
N LEU A 176 32.16 5.37 3.71
CA LEU A 176 32.19 5.26 2.26
C LEU A 176 32.14 6.62 1.58
N THR A 177 31.52 7.61 2.22
CA THR A 177 31.26 8.93 1.62
C THR A 177 31.62 10.05 2.60
N THR A 178 31.97 11.23 2.05
CA THR A 178 32.36 12.42 2.83
C THR A 178 31.66 13.69 2.34
N ASP A 179 30.92 13.61 1.24
CA ASP A 179 30.21 14.73 0.59
C ASP A 179 28.70 14.67 0.80
N GLY A 180 28.22 13.71 1.58
CA GLY A 180 26.81 13.57 1.94
C GLY A 180 26.29 14.84 2.64
N SER A 181 25.10 15.24 2.28
CA SER A 181 24.44 16.45 2.78
C SER A 181 22.96 16.42 2.40
N ARG A 182 22.20 17.42 2.83
CA ARG A 182 20.82 17.62 2.36
C ARG A 182 20.69 17.61 0.82
N ASN A 183 21.72 18.02 0.10
CA ASN A 183 21.73 18.07 -1.36
C ASN A 183 22.28 16.80 -2.03
N ILE A 184 23.16 16.07 -1.34
CA ILE A 184 23.77 14.84 -1.82
C ILE A 184 23.36 13.71 -0.87
N VAL A 185 22.39 12.92 -1.29
CA VAL A 185 21.75 11.89 -0.46
C VAL A 185 22.23 10.51 -0.87
N TYR A 186 22.59 9.70 0.11
CA TYR A 186 23.08 8.34 -0.07
C TYR A 186 22.16 7.31 0.57
N GLY A 187 21.98 6.15 -0.09
CA GLY A 187 21.36 4.97 0.49
C GLY A 187 19.86 5.08 0.78
N GLU A 188 19.23 6.17 0.44
CA GLU A 188 17.78 6.38 0.58
C GLU A 188 17.04 6.00 -0.71
N ALA A 189 15.73 5.86 -0.60
CA ALA A 189 14.86 5.70 -1.77
C ALA A 189 14.91 6.99 -2.62
N VAL A 190 15.05 6.81 -3.92
CA VAL A 190 15.13 7.91 -4.90
C VAL A 190 13.82 8.06 -5.67
N HIS A 191 13.75 9.05 -6.57
CA HIS A 191 12.61 9.29 -7.45
C HIS A 191 11.28 9.35 -6.69
N ARG A 192 11.30 9.92 -5.46
CA ARG A 192 10.14 10.08 -4.57
C ARG A 192 9.36 8.77 -4.31
N ASN A 193 10.09 7.66 -4.26
CA ASN A 193 9.54 6.30 -4.04
C ASN A 193 8.65 5.78 -5.19
N GLU A 194 8.68 6.43 -6.35
CA GLU A 194 7.99 5.94 -7.54
C GLU A 194 8.64 4.65 -8.10
N PHE A 195 8.01 4.02 -9.06
CA PHE A 195 8.50 2.82 -9.75
C PHE A 195 8.74 1.60 -8.83
N GLY A 196 8.04 1.53 -7.70
CA GLY A 196 8.20 0.44 -6.72
C GLY A 196 9.48 0.53 -5.88
N ILE A 197 10.19 1.67 -5.89
CA ILE A 197 11.41 1.89 -5.10
C ILE A 197 11.04 2.01 -3.61
N LYS A 198 11.62 1.13 -2.76
CA LYS A 198 11.37 1.09 -1.31
C LYS A 198 12.59 1.42 -0.46
N GLY A 199 13.77 1.55 -1.06
CA GLY A 199 15.03 1.83 -0.36
C GLY A 199 16.17 2.06 -1.33
N GLY A 200 17.36 2.34 -0.80
CA GLY A 200 18.53 2.68 -1.61
C GLY A 200 19.79 1.89 -1.29
N LEU A 201 19.71 0.79 -0.51
CA LEU A 201 20.83 -0.08 -0.16
C LEU A 201 20.54 -1.52 -0.60
N PHE A 202 21.39 -2.11 -1.43
CA PHE A 202 21.15 -3.40 -2.07
C PHE A 202 22.37 -4.31 -1.93
N TRP A 203 22.37 -5.20 -0.95
CA TRP A 203 23.41 -6.17 -0.75
C TRP A 203 23.43 -7.24 -1.85
N SER A 204 24.61 -7.63 -2.30
CA SER A 204 24.78 -8.76 -3.21
C SER A 204 24.43 -10.09 -2.51
N PRO A 205 24.01 -11.13 -3.25
CA PRO A 205 23.72 -12.45 -2.67
C PRO A 205 24.87 -13.06 -1.88
N SER A 206 26.12 -12.83 -2.29
CA SER A 206 27.32 -13.28 -1.55
C SER A 206 27.61 -12.43 -0.31
N GLY A 207 27.01 -11.25 -0.15
CA GLY A 207 27.23 -10.34 0.95
C GLY A 207 28.52 -9.53 0.92
N ASN A 208 29.36 -9.70 -0.12
CA ASN A 208 30.65 -9.03 -0.22
C ASN A 208 30.59 -7.67 -0.96
N ARG A 209 29.45 -7.32 -1.57
CA ARG A 209 29.24 -6.04 -2.26
C ARG A 209 27.94 -5.41 -1.88
N LEU A 210 27.93 -4.08 -1.82
CA LEU A 210 26.76 -3.24 -1.57
C LEU A 210 26.56 -2.30 -2.76
N ALA A 211 25.44 -2.43 -3.48
CA ALA A 211 24.99 -1.39 -4.39
C ALA A 211 24.15 -0.36 -3.62
N PHE A 212 24.27 0.91 -3.99
CA PHE A 212 23.54 1.98 -3.31
C PHE A 212 23.22 3.13 -4.27
N TYR A 213 22.11 3.81 -4.01
CA TYR A 213 21.80 5.07 -4.68
C TYR A 213 22.61 6.24 -4.12
N ARG A 214 23.06 7.11 -5.01
CA ARG A 214 23.51 8.48 -4.76
C ARG A 214 22.58 9.41 -5.52
N MET A 215 21.94 10.32 -4.83
CA MET A 215 21.01 11.29 -5.40
C MET A 215 21.57 12.70 -5.20
N ASP A 216 21.84 13.41 -6.29
CA ASP A 216 22.12 14.83 -6.28
C ASP A 216 20.81 15.59 -6.53
N GLN A 217 20.36 16.32 -5.54
CA GLN A 217 19.17 17.17 -5.61
C GLN A 217 19.49 18.67 -5.40
N SER A 218 20.74 19.07 -5.64
CA SER A 218 21.19 20.46 -5.48
C SER A 218 20.42 21.43 -6.38
N MET A 219 20.03 20.96 -7.58
CA MET A 219 19.26 21.73 -8.56
C MET A 219 17.75 21.77 -8.29
N VAL A 220 17.25 20.95 -7.39
CA VAL A 220 15.79 20.86 -7.09
C VAL A 220 15.38 22.03 -6.22
N THR A 221 14.29 22.69 -6.58
CA THR A 221 13.72 23.82 -5.84
C THR A 221 13.31 23.42 -4.42
N ASP A 222 13.54 24.32 -3.48
CA ASP A 222 13.09 24.18 -2.09
C ASP A 222 11.68 24.76 -1.93
N TYR A 223 10.78 23.97 -1.36
CA TYR A 223 9.49 24.45 -0.88
C TYR A 223 9.59 24.78 0.62
N PRO A 224 9.14 25.99 1.06
CA PRO A 224 9.32 26.47 2.42
C PRO A 224 8.24 25.93 3.38
N LEU A 225 8.37 24.67 3.82
CA LEU A 225 7.62 24.20 4.98
C LEU A 225 8.11 24.89 6.24
N VAL A 226 7.26 24.93 7.26
CA VAL A 226 7.52 25.67 8.50
C VAL A 226 7.28 24.75 9.70
N HIS A 227 8.29 24.57 10.52
CA HIS A 227 8.14 23.91 11.82
C HIS A 227 7.56 24.87 12.84
N ILE A 228 6.40 24.56 13.40
CA ILE A 228 5.79 25.28 14.52
C ILE A 228 6.08 24.50 15.80
N PRO A 229 6.69 25.13 16.84
CA PRO A 229 6.97 24.46 18.10
C PRO A 229 5.71 23.89 18.75
N GLU A 230 5.85 22.72 19.38
CA GLU A 230 4.79 22.09 20.18
C GLU A 230 4.33 22.99 21.34
N VAL A 231 3.06 22.85 21.75
CA VAL A 231 2.45 23.65 22.80
C VAL A 231 3.24 23.54 24.12
N ASP A 232 3.72 22.35 24.44
CA ASP A 232 4.46 22.06 25.68
C ASP A 232 5.99 22.20 25.51
N TRP A 233 6.44 22.66 24.35
CA TRP A 233 7.86 22.83 24.08
C TRP A 233 8.47 23.92 24.98
N LYS A 234 9.50 23.53 25.71
CA LYS A 234 10.28 24.43 26.57
C LYS A 234 11.65 24.62 25.94
N PRO A 235 11.90 25.76 25.28
CA PRO A 235 13.18 25.99 24.64
C PRO A 235 14.32 25.93 25.65
N ALA A 236 15.46 25.35 25.27
CA ALA A 236 16.70 25.47 26.01
C ALA A 236 17.15 26.94 26.00
N LYS A 237 18.07 27.27 26.94
CA LYS A 237 18.58 28.64 27.04
C LYS A 237 19.24 29.06 25.73
N GLY A 238 18.71 30.07 25.07
CA GLY A 238 19.20 30.62 23.79
C GLY A 238 18.51 30.08 22.55
N GLU A 239 17.57 29.11 22.66
CA GLU A 239 16.76 28.67 21.53
C GLU A 239 15.64 29.67 21.21
N SER A 240 15.30 29.77 19.92
CA SER A 240 14.22 30.63 19.46
C SER A 240 12.85 30.02 19.80
N ARG A 241 11.89 30.86 20.15
CA ARG A 241 10.47 30.49 20.33
C ARG A 241 9.65 30.68 19.07
N ILE A 242 10.24 31.23 18.03
CA ILE A 242 9.59 31.48 16.76
C ILE A 242 9.58 30.22 15.89
N ALA A 243 8.56 30.06 15.06
CA ALA A 243 8.55 29.04 14.02
C ALA A 243 9.78 29.13 13.12
N THR A 244 10.33 27.99 12.72
CA THR A 244 11.54 27.90 11.91
C THR A 244 11.26 27.32 10.53
N PRO A 245 11.97 27.76 9.47
CA PRO A 245 11.88 27.12 8.16
C PRO A 245 12.33 25.66 8.22
N GLU A 246 11.56 24.77 7.58
CA GLU A 246 11.87 23.36 7.38
C GLU A 246 11.67 23.01 5.89
N PRO A 247 12.48 23.59 4.99
CA PRO A 247 12.24 23.45 3.56
C PRO A 247 12.42 22.01 3.07
N THR A 248 11.56 21.59 2.14
CA THR A 248 11.66 20.29 1.47
C THR A 248 12.01 20.46 0.00
N LYS A 249 12.87 19.56 -0.52
CA LYS A 249 13.14 19.49 -1.96
C LYS A 249 11.92 18.98 -2.69
N TYR A 250 11.42 19.74 -3.65
CA TYR A 250 10.22 19.38 -4.38
C TYR A 250 10.35 19.69 -5.88
N PRO A 251 10.61 18.67 -6.72
CA PRO A 251 10.72 18.84 -8.17
C PRO A 251 9.33 18.92 -8.78
N MET A 252 8.83 20.11 -9.06
CA MET A 252 7.52 20.28 -9.72
C MET A 252 7.58 19.85 -11.19
N ALA A 253 6.43 19.51 -11.76
CA ALA A 253 6.31 19.15 -13.17
C ALA A 253 6.88 20.26 -14.08
N GLY A 254 7.73 19.89 -15.05
CA GLY A 254 8.44 20.81 -15.95
C GLY A 254 9.72 21.42 -15.37
N GLU A 255 9.97 21.31 -14.05
CA GLU A 255 11.19 21.84 -13.42
C GLU A 255 12.35 20.84 -13.45
N LYS A 256 13.52 21.27 -13.00
CA LYS A 256 14.68 20.40 -12.84
C LYS A 256 14.41 19.34 -11.76
N THR A 257 14.71 18.10 -12.09
CA THR A 257 14.63 16.97 -11.18
C THR A 257 16.02 16.60 -10.67
N HIS A 258 16.08 15.71 -9.67
CA HIS A 258 17.33 15.21 -9.12
C HIS A 258 18.03 14.23 -10.07
N ASN A 259 19.36 14.17 -9.98
CA ASN A 259 20.21 13.24 -10.71
C ASN A 259 20.60 12.07 -9.84
N VAL A 260 20.37 10.85 -10.29
CA VAL A 260 20.69 9.63 -9.55
C VAL A 260 21.80 8.87 -10.22
N THR A 261 22.74 8.36 -9.43
CA THR A 261 23.77 7.40 -9.85
C THR A 261 23.79 6.21 -8.91
N VAL A 262 24.34 5.09 -9.37
CA VAL A 262 24.44 3.86 -8.58
C VAL A 262 25.90 3.56 -8.28
N GLY A 263 26.24 3.55 -6.99
CA GLY A 263 27.56 3.16 -6.50
C GLY A 263 27.56 1.68 -6.10
N VAL A 264 28.75 1.06 -6.16
CA VAL A 264 29.00 -0.30 -5.70
C VAL A 264 30.24 -0.30 -4.82
N TYR A 265 30.09 -0.68 -3.57
CA TYR A 265 31.17 -0.87 -2.61
C TYR A 265 31.52 -2.35 -2.46
N ASP A 266 32.80 -2.68 -2.50
CA ASP A 266 33.31 -4.04 -2.24
C ASP A 266 34.00 -4.07 -0.87
N ILE A 267 33.49 -4.91 0.05
CA ILE A 267 33.99 -5.01 1.43
C ILE A 267 35.45 -5.49 1.48
N ASN A 268 35.84 -6.41 0.58
CA ASN A 268 37.14 -7.05 0.60
C ASN A 268 38.24 -6.09 0.13
N THR A 269 37.97 -5.35 -0.94
CA THR A 269 38.93 -4.38 -1.51
C THR A 269 38.81 -2.98 -0.91
N LYS A 270 37.71 -2.70 -0.18
CA LYS A 270 37.35 -1.38 0.38
C LYS A 270 37.26 -0.27 -0.69
N LYS A 271 36.92 -0.64 -1.92
CA LYS A 271 36.78 0.29 -3.05
C LYS A 271 35.32 0.49 -3.40
N THR A 272 35.01 1.74 -3.74
CA THR A 272 33.73 2.14 -4.35
C THR A 272 33.95 2.46 -5.82
N ILE A 273 33.09 1.96 -6.66
CA ILE A 273 32.98 2.34 -8.08
C ILE A 273 31.54 2.83 -8.35
N PHE A 274 31.34 3.56 -9.44
CA PHE A 274 29.99 3.91 -9.93
C PHE A 274 29.72 3.21 -11.26
N LEU A 275 28.44 2.85 -11.50
CA LEU A 275 28.01 2.29 -12.76
C LEU A 275 28.09 3.35 -13.87
N ASP A 276 28.65 2.95 -15.02
CA ASP A 276 28.77 3.79 -16.22
C ASP A 276 27.44 3.79 -17.00
N ALA A 277 26.43 4.41 -16.41
CA ALA A 277 25.10 4.51 -16.99
C ALA A 277 24.91 5.77 -17.88
N GLY A 278 25.97 6.57 -18.03
CA GLY A 278 25.94 7.83 -18.78
C GLY A 278 25.34 9.00 -17.99
N ASP A 279 24.90 10.04 -18.70
CA ASP A 279 24.32 11.24 -18.09
C ASP A 279 23.01 10.88 -17.33
N PRO A 280 22.93 11.17 -16.02
CA PRO A 280 21.73 10.89 -15.22
C PRO A 280 20.61 11.94 -15.38
N THR A 281 20.86 13.02 -16.13
CA THR A 281 19.90 14.11 -16.31
C THR A 281 18.65 13.60 -17.04
N ASP A 282 17.48 13.94 -16.53
CA ASP A 282 16.18 13.57 -17.10
C ASP A 282 16.01 12.05 -17.33
N ARG A 283 16.51 11.27 -16.38
CA ARG A 283 16.42 9.80 -16.39
C ARG A 283 16.12 9.26 -14.99
N TYR A 284 15.49 8.07 -14.97
CA TYR A 284 15.20 7.34 -13.75
C TYR A 284 15.90 5.98 -13.78
N PHE A 285 16.57 5.63 -12.68
CA PHE A 285 17.26 4.36 -12.46
C PHE A 285 16.53 3.60 -11.35
N THR A 286 15.93 2.46 -11.69
CA THR A 286 14.97 1.79 -10.83
C THR A 286 15.17 0.29 -10.80
N ASN A 287 14.61 -0.36 -9.76
CA ASN A 287 14.48 -1.82 -9.67
C ASN A 287 15.82 -2.56 -9.81
N ILE A 288 16.80 -2.17 -9.00
CA ILE A 288 18.13 -2.79 -8.96
C ILE A 288 18.02 -4.27 -8.53
N GLN A 289 18.65 -5.15 -9.31
CA GLN A 289 18.73 -6.56 -9.03
C GLN A 289 20.14 -7.09 -9.26
N TRP A 290 20.64 -7.89 -8.33
CA TRP A 290 21.89 -8.62 -8.46
C TRP A 290 21.71 -9.93 -9.22
N SER A 291 22.74 -10.32 -10.01
CA SER A 291 22.85 -11.70 -10.47
C SER A 291 23.09 -12.63 -9.27
N PRO A 292 22.67 -13.92 -9.37
CA PRO A 292 22.90 -14.89 -8.30
C PRO A 292 24.38 -15.08 -7.93
N ASP A 293 25.31 -14.89 -8.86
CA ASP A 293 26.76 -14.97 -8.64
C ASP A 293 27.40 -13.66 -8.13
N SER A 294 26.60 -12.62 -7.88
CA SER A 294 27.03 -11.29 -7.38
C SER A 294 28.01 -10.53 -8.29
N LYS A 295 28.06 -10.85 -9.59
CA LYS A 295 28.99 -10.23 -10.55
C LYS A 295 28.36 -9.18 -11.45
N THR A 296 27.03 -9.21 -11.58
CA THR A 296 26.29 -8.35 -12.48
C THR A 296 25.15 -7.65 -11.74
N ILE A 297 24.95 -6.39 -12.05
CA ILE A 297 23.78 -5.60 -11.61
C ILE A 297 22.88 -5.39 -12.81
N TYR A 298 21.59 -5.60 -12.62
CA TYR A 298 20.53 -5.29 -13.57
C TYR A 298 19.70 -4.16 -13.01
N MET A 299 19.33 -3.21 -13.84
CA MET A 299 18.38 -2.16 -13.46
C MET A 299 17.55 -1.71 -14.67
N PHE A 300 16.36 -1.18 -14.39
CA PHE A 300 15.59 -0.49 -15.40
C PHE A 300 16.04 0.97 -15.48
N GLU A 301 16.25 1.43 -16.72
CA GLU A 301 16.51 2.80 -17.08
C GLU A 301 15.30 3.35 -17.82
N LEU A 302 14.73 4.43 -17.32
CA LEU A 302 13.54 5.05 -17.86
C LEU A 302 13.86 6.51 -18.22
N ASN A 303 13.42 6.97 -19.39
CA ASN A 303 13.52 8.39 -19.75
C ASN A 303 12.54 9.23 -18.93
N ARG A 304 12.71 10.56 -18.93
CA ARG A 304 11.85 11.48 -18.18
C ARG A 304 10.39 11.42 -18.63
N ASP A 305 10.12 11.26 -19.92
CA ASP A 305 8.77 11.10 -20.46
C ASP A 305 8.12 9.76 -20.06
N GLN A 306 8.89 8.87 -19.40
CA GLN A 306 8.46 7.58 -18.89
C GLN A 306 7.83 6.65 -19.95
N ASN A 307 8.22 6.80 -21.19
CA ASN A 307 7.67 6.04 -22.32
C ASN A 307 8.70 5.16 -23.05
N ASP A 308 9.97 5.19 -22.63
CA ASP A 308 11.08 4.34 -23.11
C ASP A 308 11.81 3.73 -21.90
N CYS A 309 11.49 2.47 -21.61
CA CYS A 309 12.04 1.71 -20.49
C CYS A 309 13.00 0.63 -21.00
N ARG A 310 14.20 0.56 -20.43
CA ARG A 310 15.25 -0.38 -20.83
C ARG A 310 15.75 -1.18 -19.65
N LEU A 311 15.90 -2.49 -19.80
CA LEU A 311 16.62 -3.33 -18.86
C LEU A 311 18.09 -3.39 -19.28
N VAL A 312 18.98 -2.93 -18.42
CA VAL A 312 20.41 -2.84 -18.69
C VAL A 312 21.19 -3.61 -17.63
N SER A 313 22.28 -4.27 -18.06
CA SER A 313 23.19 -4.99 -17.18
C SER A 313 24.57 -4.33 -17.09
N TYR A 314 25.15 -4.38 -15.88
CA TYR A 314 26.44 -3.74 -15.55
C TYR A 314 27.35 -4.72 -14.82
N ASN A 315 28.64 -4.64 -15.12
CA ASN A 315 29.66 -5.39 -14.38
C ASN A 315 29.86 -4.75 -12.99
N ALA A 316 29.63 -5.51 -11.94
CA ALA A 316 29.67 -5.02 -10.56
C ALA A 316 31.08 -4.77 -10.02
N GLU A 317 32.15 -5.19 -10.74
CA GLU A 317 33.54 -5.02 -10.34
C GLU A 317 34.13 -3.72 -10.87
N ASN A 318 33.79 -3.33 -12.10
CA ASN A 318 34.35 -2.17 -12.77
C ASN A 318 33.32 -1.11 -13.23
N GLY A 319 32.04 -1.35 -13.00
CA GLY A 319 30.95 -0.42 -13.32
C GLY A 319 30.55 -0.38 -14.80
N LYS A 320 31.26 -1.05 -15.69
CA LYS A 320 31.02 -0.95 -17.14
C LYS A 320 29.69 -1.56 -17.55
N LYS A 321 28.98 -0.88 -18.45
CA LYS A 321 27.79 -1.43 -19.12
C LYS A 321 28.18 -2.68 -19.89
N ILE A 322 27.42 -3.77 -19.69
CA ILE A 322 27.58 -5.05 -20.40
C ILE A 322 26.68 -5.06 -21.63
N ALA A 323 25.36 -4.90 -21.42
CA ALA A 323 24.38 -4.96 -22.50
C ALA A 323 23.07 -4.28 -22.14
N GLU A 324 22.33 -3.82 -23.15
CA GLU A 324 20.91 -3.56 -23.10
C GLU A 324 20.18 -4.87 -23.43
N LEU A 325 19.38 -5.37 -22.53
CA LEU A 325 18.78 -6.71 -22.60
C LEU A 325 17.34 -6.67 -23.09
N TYR A 326 16.64 -5.58 -22.82
CA TYR A 326 15.24 -5.43 -23.17
C TYR A 326 14.90 -3.95 -23.29
N ARG A 327 13.95 -3.64 -24.17
CA ARG A 327 13.38 -2.31 -24.31
C ARG A 327 11.88 -2.41 -24.49
N GLU A 328 11.13 -1.61 -23.73
CA GLU A 328 9.69 -1.44 -23.85
C GLU A 328 9.38 0.03 -24.06
N THR A 329 8.61 0.32 -25.09
CA THR A 329 8.12 1.68 -25.39
C THR A 329 6.61 1.66 -25.43
N ASP A 330 6.00 2.77 -25.05
CA ASP A 330 4.56 2.97 -25.11
C ASP A 330 4.27 4.40 -25.56
N ALA A 331 3.14 4.61 -26.27
CA ALA A 331 2.74 5.95 -26.71
C ALA A 331 2.34 6.86 -25.54
N LYS A 332 2.08 6.30 -24.36
CA LYS A 332 1.71 7.01 -23.16
C LYS A 332 2.81 6.87 -22.10
N TYR A 333 2.83 5.75 -21.37
CA TYR A 333 3.88 5.50 -20.39
C TYR A 333 4.09 4.00 -20.13
N VAL A 334 5.30 3.66 -19.67
CA VAL A 334 5.70 2.36 -19.13
C VAL A 334 6.04 2.55 -17.66
N GLU A 335 5.53 1.67 -16.80
CA GLU A 335 5.76 1.75 -15.36
C GLU A 335 6.44 0.48 -14.83
N PRO A 336 7.78 0.45 -14.72
CA PRO A 336 8.50 -0.68 -14.14
C PRO A 336 8.39 -0.66 -12.61
N THR A 337 7.57 -1.53 -12.03
CA THR A 337 7.29 -1.55 -10.59
C THR A 337 8.01 -2.67 -9.83
N HIS A 338 8.63 -3.61 -10.53
CA HIS A 338 9.27 -4.79 -9.95
C HIS A 338 10.64 -5.06 -10.58
N PRO A 339 11.65 -5.48 -9.80
CA PRO A 339 12.89 -5.96 -10.36
C PRO A 339 12.67 -7.30 -11.08
N ILE A 340 13.64 -7.68 -11.92
CA ILE A 340 13.68 -9.03 -12.50
C ILE A 340 13.92 -10.06 -11.39
N LEU A 341 13.44 -11.30 -11.56
CA LEU A 341 13.57 -12.37 -10.60
C LEU A 341 14.26 -13.58 -11.25
N PHE A 342 15.48 -13.91 -10.81
CA PHE A 342 16.19 -15.09 -11.29
C PHE A 342 15.54 -16.37 -10.80
N LEU A 343 15.47 -17.39 -11.68
CA LEU A 343 14.97 -18.69 -11.30
C LEU A 343 15.98 -19.41 -10.37
N PRO A 344 15.58 -19.83 -9.16
CA PRO A 344 16.52 -20.48 -8.23
C PRO A 344 17.13 -21.79 -8.76
N TRP A 345 16.46 -22.46 -9.68
CA TRP A 345 16.96 -23.70 -10.32
C TRP A 345 17.69 -23.46 -11.64
N ASN A 346 17.75 -22.22 -12.13
CA ASN A 346 18.45 -21.86 -13.36
C ASN A 346 18.90 -20.40 -13.36
N ALA A 347 20.10 -20.14 -12.87
CA ALA A 347 20.70 -18.81 -12.79
C ALA A 347 20.91 -18.11 -14.15
N ASN A 348 20.71 -18.82 -15.28
CA ASN A 348 20.77 -18.23 -16.61
C ASN A 348 19.41 -17.75 -17.13
N GLN A 349 18.37 -17.79 -16.29
CA GLN A 349 17.03 -17.37 -16.65
C GLN A 349 16.43 -16.49 -15.55
N PHE A 350 15.66 -15.50 -15.98
CA PHE A 350 14.89 -14.64 -15.07
C PHE A 350 13.48 -14.43 -15.57
N VAL A 351 12.60 -14.06 -14.66
CA VAL A 351 11.23 -13.65 -14.93
C VAL A 351 11.10 -12.14 -14.79
N MET A 352 10.38 -11.54 -15.70
CA MET A 352 10.05 -10.12 -15.68
C MET A 352 8.54 -9.93 -15.74
N LEU A 353 8.01 -8.99 -14.96
CA LEU A 353 6.63 -8.52 -15.04
C LEU A 353 6.56 -7.37 -16.06
N SER A 354 5.62 -7.43 -17.01
CA SER A 354 5.41 -6.38 -18.00
C SER A 354 3.94 -6.31 -18.42
N GLN A 355 3.47 -5.11 -18.78
CA GLN A 355 2.12 -4.86 -19.33
C GLN A 355 2.11 -4.75 -20.85
N LYS A 356 3.14 -5.20 -21.55
CA LYS A 356 3.32 -5.00 -22.99
C LYS A 356 2.23 -5.59 -23.89
N ASP A 357 1.47 -6.57 -23.39
CA ASP A 357 0.33 -7.16 -24.07
C ASP A 357 -1.04 -6.59 -23.61
N GLY A 358 -1.03 -5.52 -22.79
CA GLY A 358 -2.21 -4.86 -22.27
C GLY A 358 -2.56 -5.20 -20.81
N TYR A 359 -1.98 -6.26 -20.25
CA TYR A 359 -2.16 -6.69 -18.85
C TYR A 359 -0.82 -7.06 -18.24
N ALA A 360 -0.69 -6.89 -16.91
CA ALA A 360 0.54 -7.25 -16.20
C ALA A 360 0.68 -8.78 -16.18
N HIS A 361 1.68 -9.31 -16.89
CA HIS A 361 1.96 -10.74 -16.99
C HIS A 361 3.44 -11.06 -16.82
N LEU A 362 3.72 -12.34 -16.54
CA LEU A 362 5.06 -12.87 -16.35
C LEU A 362 5.65 -13.37 -17.67
N TYR A 363 6.87 -12.95 -17.96
CA TYR A 363 7.65 -13.32 -19.14
C TYR A 363 8.97 -13.92 -18.70
N LEU A 364 9.37 -15.05 -19.34
CA LEU A 364 10.63 -15.73 -19.11
C LEU A 364 11.67 -15.26 -20.12
N PHE A 365 12.82 -14.89 -19.64
CA PHE A 365 14.00 -14.48 -20.43
C PHE A 365 15.23 -15.31 -20.05
N ASN A 366 16.18 -15.44 -20.99
CA ASN A 366 17.53 -15.81 -20.64
C ASN A 366 18.31 -14.58 -20.15
N LYS A 367 19.47 -14.80 -19.50
CA LYS A 367 20.31 -13.72 -18.97
C LYS A 367 20.84 -12.76 -20.02
N ASP A 368 20.83 -13.15 -21.32
CA ASP A 368 21.30 -12.33 -22.45
C ASP A 368 20.16 -11.48 -23.05
N GLY A 369 18.98 -11.47 -22.42
CA GLY A 369 17.83 -10.64 -22.79
C GLY A 369 16.91 -11.25 -23.86
N LYS A 370 17.15 -12.49 -24.31
CA LYS A 370 16.23 -13.15 -25.24
C LYS A 370 15.00 -13.65 -24.50
N GLN A 371 13.83 -13.17 -24.90
CA GLN A 371 12.58 -13.72 -24.40
C GLN A 371 12.40 -15.17 -24.85
N ILE A 372 12.15 -16.07 -23.91
CA ILE A 372 11.91 -17.49 -24.14
C ILE A 372 10.41 -17.72 -24.36
N LYS A 373 9.55 -17.20 -23.47
CA LYS A 373 8.09 -17.31 -23.57
C LYS A 373 7.36 -16.35 -22.62
N GLN A 374 6.08 -16.17 -22.87
CA GLN A 374 5.12 -15.63 -21.92
C GLN A 374 4.62 -16.76 -21.01
N ILE A 375 4.66 -16.56 -19.69
CA ILE A 375 4.28 -17.57 -18.70
C ILE A 375 2.80 -17.49 -18.33
N THR A 376 2.30 -16.27 -18.11
CA THR A 376 0.88 -16.02 -17.80
C THR A 376 0.24 -15.17 -18.88
N LYS A 377 -1.07 -15.38 -19.12
CA LYS A 377 -1.82 -14.69 -20.17
C LYS A 377 -3.30 -14.63 -19.83
N GLY A 378 -3.97 -13.54 -20.19
CA GLY A 378 -5.42 -13.35 -20.03
C GLY A 378 -5.81 -11.89 -19.80
N ASN A 379 -7.11 -11.63 -19.67
CA ASN A 379 -7.64 -10.29 -19.38
C ASN A 379 -7.71 -10.05 -17.86
N TRP A 380 -6.59 -10.25 -17.20
CA TRP A 380 -6.39 -10.11 -15.77
C TRP A 380 -4.92 -9.78 -15.49
N VAL A 381 -4.60 -9.37 -14.30
CA VAL A 381 -3.24 -8.93 -13.95
C VAL A 381 -2.59 -9.84 -12.90
N VAL A 382 -1.29 -10.08 -13.07
CA VAL A 382 -0.41 -10.51 -11.98
C VAL A 382 -0.14 -9.28 -11.12
N MET A 383 -0.51 -9.34 -9.85
CA MET A 383 -0.38 -8.23 -8.90
C MET A 383 0.94 -8.28 -8.13
N ASP A 384 1.47 -9.49 -7.90
CA ASP A 384 2.71 -9.70 -7.16
C ASP A 384 3.26 -11.11 -7.41
N VAL A 385 4.57 -11.30 -7.14
CA VAL A 385 5.24 -12.60 -7.14
C VAL A 385 5.72 -12.92 -5.73
N LEU A 386 5.14 -13.95 -5.11
CA LEU A 386 5.50 -14.34 -3.74
C LEU A 386 6.81 -15.11 -3.67
N GLY A 387 7.23 -15.76 -4.75
CA GLY A 387 8.46 -16.54 -4.83
C GLY A 387 8.35 -17.80 -5.68
N PHE A 388 9.15 -18.80 -5.34
CA PHE A 388 9.34 -19.99 -6.15
C PHE A 388 9.18 -21.27 -5.35
N ASN A 389 8.58 -22.29 -5.97
CA ASN A 389 8.68 -23.67 -5.53
C ASN A 389 9.76 -24.38 -6.36
N ASN A 390 10.94 -24.56 -5.78
CA ASN A 390 12.10 -25.10 -6.47
C ASN A 390 11.89 -26.53 -6.96
N LYS A 391 11.21 -27.35 -6.17
CA LYS A 391 10.95 -28.77 -6.49
C LYS A 391 9.95 -28.91 -7.64
N ALA A 392 8.92 -28.11 -7.65
CA ALA A 392 7.88 -28.11 -8.68
C ALA A 392 8.24 -27.23 -9.89
N LYS A 393 9.35 -26.50 -9.85
CA LYS A 393 9.77 -25.49 -10.83
C LYS A 393 8.63 -24.53 -11.18
N SER A 394 7.97 -24.04 -10.14
CA SER A 394 6.81 -23.18 -10.25
C SER A 394 7.04 -21.81 -9.62
N ILE A 395 6.41 -20.81 -10.22
CA ILE A 395 6.31 -19.45 -9.65
C ILE A 395 4.99 -19.39 -8.87
N VAL A 396 5.06 -18.90 -7.64
CA VAL A 396 3.89 -18.59 -6.82
C VAL A 396 3.62 -17.10 -6.93
N TYR A 397 2.44 -16.74 -7.38
CA TYR A 397 2.08 -15.35 -7.67
C TYR A 397 0.66 -15.03 -7.20
N VAL A 398 0.35 -13.76 -7.16
CA VAL A 398 -0.97 -13.22 -6.81
C VAL A 398 -1.57 -12.58 -8.04
N SER A 399 -2.86 -12.84 -8.28
CA SER A 399 -3.59 -12.24 -9.38
C SER A 399 -5.07 -12.01 -9.05
N ASN A 400 -5.72 -11.21 -9.89
CA ASN A 400 -7.17 -11.02 -9.87
C ASN A 400 -7.89 -11.84 -10.96
N GLU A 401 -7.33 -12.96 -11.34
CA GLU A 401 -7.88 -13.83 -12.39
C GLU A 401 -9.30 -14.35 -12.08
N CYS A 402 -9.62 -14.58 -10.79
CA CYS A 402 -10.96 -15.03 -10.39
C CYS A 402 -12.02 -13.92 -10.56
N SER A 403 -11.66 -12.68 -10.26
CA SER A 403 -12.53 -11.51 -10.39
C SER A 403 -11.71 -10.23 -10.22
N PRO A 404 -12.04 -9.13 -10.92
CA PRO A 404 -11.36 -7.84 -10.79
C PRO A 404 -11.31 -7.27 -9.36
N ILE A 405 -12.24 -7.68 -8.49
CA ILE A 405 -12.29 -7.25 -7.08
C ILE A 405 -11.71 -8.28 -6.11
N GLN A 406 -11.15 -9.38 -6.61
CA GLN A 406 -10.52 -10.41 -5.80
C GLN A 406 -9.00 -10.37 -5.92
N ARG A 407 -8.34 -10.96 -4.93
CA ARG A 407 -6.89 -11.16 -4.89
C ARG A 407 -6.64 -12.59 -4.47
N ASN A 408 -6.17 -13.43 -5.41
CA ASN A 408 -6.02 -14.86 -5.21
C ASN A 408 -4.59 -15.32 -5.48
N THR A 409 -4.19 -16.40 -4.82
CA THR A 409 -2.83 -16.96 -4.90
C THR A 409 -2.81 -18.17 -5.84
N TRP A 410 -1.89 -18.14 -6.77
CA TRP A 410 -1.73 -19.14 -7.82
C TRP A 410 -0.30 -19.65 -7.89
N ALA A 411 -0.13 -20.86 -8.43
CA ALA A 411 1.15 -21.35 -8.90
C ALA A 411 1.10 -21.62 -10.39
N VAL A 412 2.19 -21.30 -11.11
CA VAL A 412 2.38 -21.67 -12.52
C VAL A 412 3.69 -22.45 -12.69
N ASN A 413 3.62 -23.64 -13.26
CA ASN A 413 4.82 -24.40 -13.62
C ASN A 413 5.50 -23.73 -14.83
N VAL A 414 6.77 -23.37 -14.68
CA VAL A 414 7.53 -22.63 -15.71
C VAL A 414 7.77 -23.47 -16.96
N GLU A 415 7.89 -24.79 -16.85
CA GLU A 415 8.22 -25.66 -17.98
C GLU A 415 6.99 -25.91 -18.87
N ASN A 416 5.87 -26.36 -18.28
CA ASN A 416 4.68 -26.80 -19.03
C ASN A 416 3.50 -25.82 -18.99
N GLY A 417 3.58 -24.72 -18.22
CA GLY A 417 2.55 -23.68 -18.14
C GLY A 417 1.31 -24.07 -17.32
N THR A 418 1.31 -25.24 -16.66
CA THR A 418 0.17 -25.65 -15.80
C THR A 418 -0.02 -24.68 -14.66
N ARG A 419 -1.23 -24.14 -14.51
CA ARG A 419 -1.61 -23.25 -13.43
C ARG A 419 -2.50 -23.95 -12.41
N THR A 420 -2.31 -23.60 -11.14
CA THR A 420 -3.06 -24.17 -10.01
C THR A 420 -3.46 -23.05 -9.06
N LEU A 421 -4.76 -22.92 -8.80
CA LEU A 421 -5.26 -22.06 -7.72
C LEU A 421 -4.87 -22.68 -6.38
N LEU A 422 -4.24 -21.88 -5.50
CA LEU A 422 -3.74 -22.38 -4.21
C LEU A 422 -4.69 -22.10 -3.04
N ASP A 423 -5.52 -21.09 -3.14
CA ASP A 423 -6.50 -20.69 -2.11
C ASP A 423 -7.93 -21.17 -2.43
N ASN A 424 -8.92 -20.61 -1.75
CA ASN A 424 -10.33 -21.01 -1.90
C ASN A 424 -11.06 -20.33 -3.10
N GLY A 425 -10.38 -19.45 -3.84
CA GLY A 425 -10.95 -18.73 -4.99
C GLY A 425 -11.97 -17.65 -4.65
N LYS A 426 -12.04 -17.20 -3.39
CA LYS A 426 -13.00 -16.18 -2.93
C LYS A 426 -12.29 -15.17 -2.03
N GLY A 427 -12.67 -13.89 -2.13
CA GLY A 427 -12.21 -12.89 -1.19
C GLY A 427 -10.89 -12.25 -1.56
N TYR A 428 -10.15 -11.80 -0.56
CA TYR A 428 -8.93 -11.01 -0.71
C TYR A 428 -7.83 -11.59 0.18
N HIS A 429 -6.80 -12.17 -0.46
CA HIS A 429 -5.78 -13.02 0.17
C HIS A 429 -4.44 -12.30 0.31
N TYR A 430 -3.83 -12.42 1.49
CA TYR A 430 -2.47 -11.96 1.80
C TYR A 430 -1.63 -13.16 2.23
N ALA A 431 -1.19 -13.93 1.26
CA ALA A 431 -0.38 -15.12 1.49
C ALA A 431 1.10 -14.79 1.60
N THR A 432 1.82 -15.52 2.44
CA THR A 432 3.27 -15.55 2.50
C THR A 432 3.77 -16.95 2.19
N LEU A 433 4.88 -17.04 1.45
CA LEU A 433 5.45 -18.30 0.96
C LEU A 433 6.67 -18.68 1.79
N SER A 434 6.83 -19.97 2.10
CA SER A 434 8.05 -20.51 2.74
C SER A 434 9.26 -20.45 1.79
N ASP A 435 10.48 -20.43 2.36
CA ASP A 435 11.72 -20.28 1.60
C ASP A 435 11.89 -21.33 0.48
N GLY A 436 11.48 -22.58 0.74
CA GLY A 436 11.52 -23.66 -0.26
C GLY A 436 10.26 -23.72 -1.14
N GLY A 437 9.29 -22.84 -0.92
CA GLY A 437 8.06 -22.80 -1.68
C GLY A 437 7.09 -23.94 -1.42
N LYS A 438 7.21 -24.62 -0.27
CA LYS A 438 6.42 -25.80 0.07
C LYS A 438 5.09 -25.47 0.74
N TYR A 439 5.06 -24.39 1.51
CA TYR A 439 3.91 -23.98 2.30
C TYR A 439 3.56 -22.51 2.08
N LEU A 440 2.27 -22.20 2.24
CA LEU A 440 1.77 -20.82 2.38
C LEU A 440 1.10 -20.69 3.76
N VAL A 441 1.23 -19.51 4.34
CA VAL A 441 0.31 -19.00 5.35
C VAL A 441 -0.53 -17.93 4.67
N ASP A 442 -1.81 -18.19 4.54
CA ASP A 442 -2.76 -17.38 3.81
C ASP A 442 -3.73 -16.69 4.76
N ASN A 443 -3.55 -15.39 4.94
CA ASN A 443 -4.40 -14.53 5.77
C ASN A 443 -5.39 -13.82 4.85
N TYR A 444 -6.68 -14.12 4.97
CA TYR A 444 -7.67 -13.58 4.05
C TYR A 444 -8.96 -13.15 4.73
N THR A 445 -9.71 -12.36 3.99
CA THR A 445 -11.06 -11.89 4.34
C THR A 445 -12.00 -12.09 3.15
N GLU A 446 -13.31 -12.22 3.44
CA GLU A 446 -14.36 -12.21 2.42
C GLU A 446 -15.43 -11.19 2.86
N PRO A 447 -16.35 -10.77 2.02
CA PRO A 447 -17.34 -9.74 2.40
C PRO A 447 -18.10 -10.00 3.71
N SER A 448 -18.33 -11.28 4.04
CA SER A 448 -18.97 -11.71 5.30
C SER A 448 -18.02 -12.39 6.29
N VAL A 449 -16.72 -12.43 6.00
CA VAL A 449 -15.70 -13.10 6.83
C VAL A 449 -14.65 -12.08 7.28
N PRO A 450 -14.61 -11.75 8.58
CA PRO A 450 -13.71 -10.72 9.08
C PRO A 450 -12.23 -11.11 8.99
N ARG A 451 -11.91 -12.41 9.19
CA ARG A 451 -10.58 -12.98 8.96
C ARG A 451 -10.58 -14.49 9.04
N LYS A 452 -9.83 -15.10 8.13
CA LYS A 452 -9.37 -16.48 8.28
C LYS A 452 -7.88 -16.56 8.00
N ILE A 453 -7.22 -17.56 8.60
CA ILE A 453 -5.84 -17.89 8.29
C ILE A 453 -5.78 -19.37 7.99
N ASP A 454 -5.38 -19.68 6.77
CA ASP A 454 -5.21 -21.05 6.30
C ASP A 454 -3.73 -21.39 6.14
N ILE A 455 -3.36 -22.61 6.48
CA ILE A 455 -2.07 -23.20 6.14
C ILE A 455 -2.27 -24.08 4.92
N ILE A 456 -1.53 -23.76 3.85
CA ILE A 456 -1.67 -24.42 2.56
C ILE A 456 -0.39 -25.19 2.26
N THR A 457 -0.51 -26.50 2.05
CA THR A 457 0.58 -27.31 1.49
C THR A 457 0.46 -27.32 -0.02
N ILE A 458 1.48 -26.81 -0.71
CA ILE A 458 1.52 -26.78 -2.18
C ILE A 458 1.82 -28.18 -2.69
N GLY A 459 0.79 -28.86 -3.20
CA GLY A 459 0.87 -30.19 -3.77
C GLY A 459 1.13 -30.18 -5.27
N THR A 460 1.47 -31.35 -5.83
CA THR A 460 1.73 -31.51 -7.27
C THR A 460 0.45 -31.48 -8.12
N LYS A 461 -0.73 -31.80 -7.55
CA LYS A 461 -2.01 -31.84 -8.26
C LYS A 461 -3.04 -30.89 -7.67
N ARG A 462 -3.16 -30.85 -6.35
CA ARG A 462 -4.07 -29.95 -5.62
C ARG A 462 -3.39 -29.51 -4.32
N PRO A 463 -3.63 -28.25 -3.89
CA PRO A 463 -3.18 -27.80 -2.57
C PRO A 463 -3.99 -28.52 -1.47
N ALA A 464 -3.36 -28.75 -0.33
CA ALA A 464 -4.05 -29.20 0.88
C ALA A 464 -4.21 -27.98 1.80
N ILE A 465 -5.45 -27.56 2.03
CA ILE A 465 -5.80 -26.36 2.80
C ILE A 465 -6.28 -26.80 4.18
N LYS A 466 -5.73 -26.17 5.24
CA LYS A 466 -6.16 -26.36 6.62
C LYS A 466 -6.40 -25.02 7.29
N ASN A 467 -7.60 -24.83 7.80
CA ASN A 467 -7.94 -23.61 8.53
C ASN A 467 -7.28 -23.62 9.93
N TRP A 468 -6.39 -22.64 10.16
CA TRP A 468 -5.68 -22.47 11.43
C TRP A 468 -6.35 -21.43 12.34
N LEU A 469 -7.01 -20.43 11.76
CA LEU A 469 -7.81 -19.43 12.46
C LEU A 469 -9.09 -19.13 11.68
N ALA A 470 -10.22 -19.17 12.34
CA ALA A 470 -11.47 -18.53 11.91
C ALA A 470 -11.84 -17.50 12.98
N ALA A 471 -11.47 -16.26 12.76
CA ALA A 471 -11.69 -15.19 13.71
C ALA A 471 -13.19 -14.90 13.89
N LYS A 472 -13.60 -14.63 15.11
CA LYS A 472 -14.96 -14.14 15.40
C LYS A 472 -15.11 -12.71 14.88
N ASP A 473 -16.34 -12.37 14.53
CA ASP A 473 -16.68 -10.99 14.20
C ASP A 473 -16.53 -10.11 15.45
N PRO A 474 -15.60 -9.10 15.44
CA PRO A 474 -15.38 -8.22 16.58
C PRO A 474 -16.54 -7.24 16.81
N TRP A 475 -17.47 -7.11 15.86
CA TRP A 475 -18.59 -6.16 15.89
C TRP A 475 -19.90 -6.77 16.40
N VAL A 476 -19.84 -8.00 16.88
CA VAL A 476 -21.01 -8.65 17.51
C VAL A 476 -21.54 -7.78 18.67
N GLY A 477 -22.85 -7.49 18.65
CA GLY A 477 -23.50 -6.63 19.64
C GLY A 477 -23.53 -5.13 19.28
N TYR A 478 -22.95 -4.76 18.14
CA TYR A 478 -23.06 -3.42 17.58
C TYR A 478 -24.12 -3.33 16.47
N SER A 479 -24.59 -2.12 16.23
CA SER A 479 -25.50 -1.82 15.11
C SER A 479 -24.69 -1.71 13.81
N VAL A 480 -24.57 -2.82 13.09
CA VAL A 480 -23.78 -2.92 11.85
C VAL A 480 -24.69 -2.59 10.65
N PRO A 481 -24.26 -1.73 9.72
CA PRO A 481 -24.99 -1.44 8.48
C PRO A 481 -24.94 -2.61 7.48
N GLU A 482 -25.77 -2.53 6.43
CA GLU A 482 -25.72 -3.46 5.29
C GLU A 482 -24.67 -2.96 4.26
N TYR A 483 -23.83 -3.89 3.82
CA TYR A 483 -22.82 -3.66 2.78
C TYR A 483 -23.19 -4.43 1.53
N SER A 484 -23.02 -3.79 0.37
CA SER A 484 -23.27 -4.39 -0.93
C SER A 484 -22.27 -3.91 -1.97
N SER A 485 -22.10 -4.70 -3.03
CA SER A 485 -21.25 -4.37 -4.17
C SER A 485 -21.93 -4.79 -5.47
N GLY A 486 -21.55 -4.16 -6.56
CA GLY A 486 -22.03 -4.46 -7.88
C GLY A 486 -21.17 -3.79 -8.96
N SER A 487 -21.67 -3.80 -10.19
CA SER A 487 -21.02 -3.11 -11.29
C SER A 487 -22.01 -2.29 -12.12
N LEU A 488 -21.50 -1.31 -12.83
CA LEU A 488 -22.22 -0.51 -13.80
C LEU A 488 -21.30 -0.16 -14.97
N LYS A 489 -21.86 0.34 -16.08
CA LYS A 489 -21.06 0.73 -17.23
C LYS A 489 -20.45 2.13 -17.05
N ALA A 490 -19.18 2.25 -17.45
CA ALA A 490 -18.48 3.53 -17.56
C ALA A 490 -19.15 4.46 -18.59
N ASP A 491 -18.67 5.69 -18.67
CA ASP A 491 -19.12 6.67 -19.67
C ASP A 491 -18.96 6.21 -21.13
N ASP A 492 -18.02 5.28 -21.39
CA ASP A 492 -17.86 4.66 -22.73
C ASP A 492 -18.95 3.63 -23.09
N GLY A 493 -19.86 3.31 -22.18
CA GLY A 493 -20.94 2.36 -22.35
C GLY A 493 -20.55 0.89 -22.39
N THR A 494 -19.27 0.57 -22.29
CA THR A 494 -18.74 -0.80 -22.46
C THR A 494 -17.97 -1.32 -21.26
N THR A 495 -17.12 -0.50 -20.64
CA THR A 495 -16.26 -0.88 -19.53
C THR A 495 -17.06 -1.03 -18.23
N ASP A 496 -16.87 -2.15 -17.53
CA ASP A 496 -17.48 -2.34 -16.22
C ASP A 496 -16.71 -1.60 -15.13
N LEU A 497 -17.42 -0.84 -14.32
CA LEU A 497 -16.93 -0.17 -13.11
C LEU A 497 -17.54 -0.85 -11.89
N TYR A 498 -16.72 -1.21 -10.92
CA TYR A 498 -17.19 -1.83 -9.68
C TYR A 498 -17.47 -0.75 -8.63
N TRP A 499 -18.58 -0.95 -7.89
CA TRP A 499 -19.00 -0.07 -6.81
C TRP A 499 -19.30 -0.84 -5.53
N ARG A 500 -19.23 -0.16 -4.39
CA ARG A 500 -19.79 -0.62 -3.12
C ARG A 500 -20.73 0.43 -2.52
N MET A 501 -21.67 -0.03 -1.72
CA MET A 501 -22.65 0.79 -1.03
C MET A 501 -22.77 0.34 0.43
N VAL A 502 -22.83 1.33 1.34
CA VAL A 502 -23.13 1.11 2.75
C VAL A 502 -24.47 1.77 3.04
N LYS A 503 -25.48 0.99 3.40
CA LYS A 503 -26.81 1.49 3.69
C LYS A 503 -26.93 1.92 5.16
N PRO A 504 -27.78 2.88 5.49
CA PRO A 504 -28.02 3.27 6.87
C PRO A 504 -28.37 2.10 7.79
N VAL A 505 -27.96 2.17 9.04
CA VAL A 505 -28.43 1.20 10.06
C VAL A 505 -29.96 1.32 10.22
N GLY A 506 -30.64 0.19 10.20
CA GLY A 506 -32.11 0.16 10.21
C GLY A 506 -32.74 0.69 8.91
N PHE A 507 -32.08 0.39 7.79
CA PHE A 507 -32.48 0.82 6.45
C PHE A 507 -33.97 0.48 6.17
N ASP A 508 -34.71 1.48 5.70
CA ASP A 508 -36.09 1.40 5.27
C ASP A 508 -36.19 1.84 3.80
N PRO A 509 -36.50 0.95 2.86
CA PRO A 509 -36.52 1.27 1.42
C PRO A 509 -37.60 2.30 1.03
N SER A 510 -38.54 2.60 1.92
CA SER A 510 -39.57 3.62 1.68
C SER A 510 -39.14 5.05 2.01
N LYS A 511 -37.99 5.21 2.70
CA LYS A 511 -37.43 6.51 3.08
C LYS A 511 -36.38 6.97 2.08
N LYS A 512 -36.15 8.28 2.04
CA LYS A 512 -35.06 8.88 1.28
C LYS A 512 -33.92 9.28 2.21
N TYR A 513 -32.69 8.96 1.80
CA TYR A 513 -31.49 9.17 2.61
C TYR A 513 -30.51 10.14 1.92
N PRO A 514 -29.90 11.04 2.69
CA PRO A 514 -28.76 11.81 2.20
C PRO A 514 -27.61 10.84 1.86
N THR A 515 -26.92 11.13 0.78
CA THR A 515 -25.89 10.24 0.25
C THR A 515 -24.55 10.96 0.18
N VAL A 516 -23.47 10.32 0.66
CA VAL A 516 -22.10 10.78 0.48
C VAL A 516 -21.38 9.86 -0.50
N VAL A 517 -20.92 10.43 -1.60
CA VAL A 517 -20.02 9.77 -2.55
C VAL A 517 -18.59 9.96 -2.02
N TYR A 518 -17.94 8.85 -1.64
CA TYR A 518 -16.51 8.88 -1.39
C TYR A 518 -15.76 8.65 -2.70
N VAL A 519 -14.77 9.48 -3.00
CA VAL A 519 -13.97 9.37 -4.20
C VAL A 519 -12.47 9.47 -3.87
N TYR A 520 -11.65 8.55 -4.39
CA TYR A 520 -10.24 8.78 -4.62
C TYR A 520 -10.01 9.00 -6.11
N GLY A 521 -10.28 8.03 -6.94
CA GLY A 521 -10.40 8.10 -8.39
C GLY A 521 -9.08 8.14 -9.16
N GLY A 522 -7.96 8.35 -8.50
CA GLY A 522 -6.65 8.50 -9.14
C GLY A 522 -5.95 7.20 -9.49
N PRO A 523 -4.80 7.28 -10.17
CA PRO A 523 -3.92 6.15 -10.43
C PRO A 523 -3.59 5.36 -9.16
N HIS A 524 -3.44 4.06 -9.30
CA HIS A 524 -3.23 3.11 -8.19
C HIS A 524 -4.36 3.08 -7.14
N ALA A 525 -5.53 3.65 -7.43
CA ALA A 525 -6.71 3.47 -6.62
C ALA A 525 -7.29 2.07 -6.77
N HIS A 526 -7.70 1.47 -5.65
CA HIS A 526 -8.49 0.25 -5.60
C HIS A 526 -9.33 0.29 -4.33
N ASN A 527 -10.56 0.78 -4.46
CA ASN A 527 -11.42 1.03 -3.30
C ASN A 527 -12.48 -0.06 -3.11
N VAL A 528 -12.81 -0.79 -4.16
CA VAL A 528 -13.85 -1.81 -4.16
C VAL A 528 -13.22 -3.17 -4.34
N ASP A 529 -13.17 -3.96 -3.29
CA ASP A 529 -12.61 -5.30 -3.29
C ASP A 529 -13.52 -6.31 -2.56
N ALA A 530 -13.22 -7.60 -2.71
CA ALA A 530 -13.98 -8.68 -2.09
C ALA A 530 -13.50 -9.00 -0.65
N SER A 531 -12.86 -8.04 0.03
CA SER A 531 -12.50 -8.17 1.44
C SER A 531 -13.70 -7.95 2.38
N TRP A 532 -13.50 -8.01 3.68
CA TRP A 532 -14.55 -7.81 4.67
C TRP A 532 -15.27 -6.50 4.46
N HIS A 533 -16.61 -6.56 4.35
CA HIS A 533 -17.47 -5.42 4.04
C HIS A 533 -17.11 -4.73 2.71
N TYR A 534 -16.59 -5.49 1.73
CA TYR A 534 -16.14 -4.99 0.42
C TYR A 534 -15.08 -3.89 0.49
N GLY A 535 -14.18 -3.96 1.48
CA GLY A 535 -13.15 -2.93 1.69
C GLY A 535 -13.69 -1.61 2.25
N SER A 536 -14.90 -1.62 2.83
CA SER A 536 -15.50 -0.41 3.41
C SER A 536 -14.61 0.19 4.50
N ARG A 537 -14.47 1.50 4.45
CA ARG A 537 -13.73 2.25 5.47
C ARG A 537 -14.57 2.39 6.74
N SER A 538 -13.91 2.36 7.87
CA SER A 538 -14.58 2.47 9.17
C SER A 538 -15.43 3.72 9.32
N TRP A 539 -14.99 4.86 8.74
CA TRP A 539 -15.76 6.10 8.73
C TRP A 539 -17.08 5.97 7.95
N GLU A 540 -17.12 5.19 6.89
CA GLU A 540 -18.35 4.91 6.12
C GLU A 540 -19.39 4.21 7.02
N THR A 541 -18.95 3.24 7.82
CA THR A 541 -19.79 2.58 8.83
C THR A 541 -20.33 3.58 9.86
N TYR A 542 -19.48 4.50 10.32
CA TYR A 542 -19.88 5.54 11.26
C TYR A 542 -20.95 6.48 10.69
N MET A 543 -20.79 6.91 9.44
CA MET A 543 -21.76 7.75 8.74
C MET A 543 -23.08 7.02 8.46
N ALA A 544 -23.01 5.75 8.07
CA ALA A 544 -24.20 4.91 7.88
C ALA A 544 -25.04 4.79 9.17
N GLN A 545 -24.38 4.72 10.32
CA GLN A 545 -25.02 4.73 11.63
C GLN A 545 -25.73 6.05 11.95
N LYS A 546 -25.28 7.17 11.33
CA LYS A 546 -25.90 8.49 11.43
C LYS A 546 -27.03 8.71 10.42
N GLY A 547 -27.32 7.72 9.58
CA GLY A 547 -28.41 7.77 8.61
C GLY A 547 -28.02 8.17 7.20
N TYR A 548 -26.74 8.19 6.88
CA TYR A 548 -26.25 8.43 5.53
C TYR A 548 -26.10 7.14 4.72
N LEU A 549 -26.33 7.24 3.44
CA LEU A 549 -25.94 6.24 2.46
C LEU A 549 -24.54 6.60 1.93
N LEU A 550 -23.62 5.64 1.89
CA LEU A 550 -22.27 5.84 1.35
C LEU A 550 -22.15 5.08 0.04
N PHE A 551 -21.53 5.69 -0.96
CA PHE A 551 -21.33 5.11 -2.27
C PHE A 551 -19.93 5.37 -2.80
N ILE A 552 -19.29 4.33 -3.30
CA ILE A 552 -17.94 4.37 -3.82
C ILE A 552 -17.89 3.60 -5.12
N ILE A 553 -17.22 4.16 -6.13
CA ILE A 553 -17.00 3.50 -7.42
C ILE A 553 -15.54 3.69 -7.85
N ASP A 554 -14.94 2.61 -8.37
CA ASP A 554 -13.63 2.66 -9.01
C ASP A 554 -13.79 2.98 -10.50
N ASN A 555 -13.41 4.19 -10.88
CA ASN A 555 -13.47 4.70 -12.24
C ASN A 555 -12.26 4.24 -13.08
N ARG A 556 -12.32 4.42 -14.39
CA ARG A 556 -11.15 4.26 -15.27
C ARG A 556 -10.02 5.19 -14.81
N GLY A 557 -8.79 4.72 -14.95
CA GLY A 557 -7.60 5.35 -14.39
C GLY A 557 -7.13 4.69 -13.09
N SER A 558 -8.00 3.93 -12.38
CA SER A 558 -7.59 3.14 -11.23
C SER A 558 -6.87 1.84 -11.67
N GLU A 559 -6.29 1.10 -10.70
CA GLU A 559 -5.38 -0.01 -11.00
C GLU A 559 -6.06 -1.38 -11.14
N ASN A 560 -5.25 -2.38 -11.50
CA ASN A 560 -5.61 -3.80 -11.56
C ASN A 560 -6.66 -4.18 -12.62
N ARG A 561 -6.84 -3.36 -13.65
CA ARG A 561 -7.80 -3.59 -14.73
C ARG A 561 -7.15 -3.63 -16.12
N GLY A 562 -5.81 -3.57 -16.17
CA GLY A 562 -5.01 -3.55 -17.39
C GLY A 562 -4.76 -2.15 -17.94
N LYS A 563 -3.80 -2.10 -18.86
CA LYS A 563 -3.21 -0.85 -19.38
C LYS A 563 -4.25 0.10 -19.98
N ALA A 564 -5.19 -0.38 -20.78
CA ALA A 564 -6.20 0.47 -21.41
C ALA A 564 -7.12 1.17 -20.39
N PHE A 565 -7.45 0.49 -19.31
CA PHE A 565 -8.25 1.04 -18.22
C PHE A 565 -7.45 2.06 -17.42
N GLU A 566 -6.21 1.72 -17.07
CA GLU A 566 -5.31 2.58 -16.26
C GLU A 566 -4.93 3.85 -17.03
N GLN A 567 -4.60 3.73 -18.30
CA GLN A 567 -4.14 4.83 -19.15
C GLN A 567 -5.26 5.65 -19.82
N ALA A 568 -6.52 5.41 -19.48
CA ALA A 568 -7.66 6.17 -20.03
C ALA A 568 -7.61 7.67 -19.68
N THR A 569 -6.95 8.00 -18.59
CA THR A 569 -6.86 9.36 -18.02
C THR A 569 -5.61 10.12 -18.47
N PHE A 570 -4.73 9.50 -19.23
CA PHE A 570 -3.47 10.10 -19.66
C PHE A 570 -3.65 11.47 -20.32
N ARG A 571 -2.86 12.46 -19.88
CA ARG A 571 -2.87 13.89 -20.27
C ARG A 571 -4.13 14.67 -19.89
N GLN A 572 -5.07 14.08 -19.14
CA GLN A 572 -6.36 14.69 -18.81
C GLN A 572 -6.91 14.23 -17.44
N LEU A 573 -6.05 14.16 -16.41
CA LEU A 573 -6.46 13.72 -15.08
C LEU A 573 -7.72 14.45 -14.60
N GLY A 574 -8.64 13.70 -13.99
CA GLY A 574 -9.93 14.20 -13.50
C GLY A 574 -11.06 14.20 -14.52
N GLN A 575 -10.77 14.18 -15.83
CA GLN A 575 -11.80 14.33 -16.87
C GLN A 575 -12.58 13.04 -17.12
N VAL A 576 -11.87 11.92 -17.29
CA VAL A 576 -12.50 10.60 -17.45
C VAL A 576 -13.09 10.14 -16.14
N GLU A 577 -12.37 10.36 -15.06
CA GLU A 577 -12.77 10.02 -13.69
C GLU A 577 -14.10 10.68 -13.33
N MET A 578 -14.26 12.01 -13.61
CA MET A 578 -15.52 12.70 -13.33
C MET A 578 -16.68 12.10 -14.12
N ARG A 579 -16.51 11.81 -15.40
CA ARG A 579 -17.58 11.22 -16.23
C ARG A 579 -18.00 9.84 -15.71
N ASP A 580 -17.06 9.03 -15.31
CA ASP A 580 -17.34 7.72 -14.75
C ASP A 580 -18.00 7.83 -13.35
N GLN A 581 -17.55 8.76 -12.49
CA GLN A 581 -18.21 9.04 -11.20
C GLN A 581 -19.67 9.48 -11.41
N MET A 582 -19.95 10.25 -12.45
CA MET A 582 -21.31 10.67 -12.80
C MET A 582 -22.18 9.52 -13.32
N GLN A 583 -21.63 8.43 -13.88
CA GLN A 583 -22.42 7.21 -14.12
C GLN A 583 -22.88 6.59 -12.80
N GLY A 584 -22.02 6.62 -11.75
CA GLY A 584 -22.40 6.23 -10.39
C GLY A 584 -23.52 7.10 -9.83
N VAL A 585 -23.45 8.42 -10.00
CA VAL A 585 -24.52 9.35 -9.59
C VAL A 585 -25.81 9.09 -10.36
N LYS A 586 -25.73 8.84 -11.65
CA LYS A 586 -26.89 8.46 -12.47
C LYS A 586 -27.56 7.20 -11.94
N TYR A 587 -26.78 6.18 -11.60
CA TYR A 587 -27.30 4.97 -10.95
C TYR A 587 -27.96 5.29 -9.59
N LEU A 588 -27.31 6.06 -8.73
CA LEU A 588 -27.88 6.47 -7.44
C LEU A 588 -29.26 7.13 -7.59
N LYS A 589 -29.41 8.01 -8.56
CA LYS A 589 -30.70 8.71 -8.84
C LYS A 589 -31.81 7.78 -9.33
N THR A 590 -31.51 6.55 -9.75
CA THR A 590 -32.55 5.54 -10.05
C THR A 590 -33.08 4.81 -8.83
N LEU A 591 -32.38 4.90 -7.68
CA LEU A 591 -32.74 4.21 -6.47
C LEU A 591 -33.78 5.02 -5.68
N PRO A 592 -34.97 4.46 -5.35
CA PRO A 592 -36.05 5.23 -4.74
C PRO A 592 -35.72 5.78 -3.35
N PHE A 593 -34.76 5.17 -2.67
CA PHE A 593 -34.32 5.55 -1.34
C PHE A 593 -33.18 6.57 -1.32
N VAL A 594 -32.67 6.99 -2.47
CA VAL A 594 -31.67 8.07 -2.56
C VAL A 594 -32.38 9.42 -2.64
N ASP A 595 -31.99 10.36 -1.79
CA ASP A 595 -32.40 11.74 -1.90
C ASP A 595 -31.49 12.47 -2.90
N ALA A 596 -31.99 12.69 -4.10
CA ALA A 596 -31.23 13.31 -5.19
C ALA A 596 -30.85 14.79 -4.92
N ASP A 597 -31.53 15.44 -3.99
CA ASP A 597 -31.27 16.82 -3.60
C ASP A 597 -30.27 16.94 -2.43
N ARG A 598 -29.88 15.78 -1.83
CA ARG A 598 -28.95 15.71 -0.71
C ARG A 598 -27.82 14.73 -1.03
N ILE A 599 -27.01 15.06 -2.07
CA ILE A 599 -25.81 14.32 -2.43
C ILE A 599 -24.59 15.17 -2.09
N GLY A 600 -23.69 14.62 -1.29
CA GLY A 600 -22.39 15.18 -0.94
C GLY A 600 -21.23 14.36 -1.53
N VAL A 601 -20.03 14.92 -1.49
CA VAL A 601 -18.81 14.26 -1.97
C VAL A 601 -17.65 14.49 -1.01
N HIS A 602 -16.85 13.44 -0.79
CA HIS A 602 -15.66 13.49 0.05
C HIS A 602 -14.52 12.68 -0.56
N GLY A 603 -13.31 13.20 -0.46
CA GLY A 603 -12.10 12.49 -0.83
C GLY A 603 -10.83 13.17 -0.32
N TRP A 604 -9.73 12.44 -0.33
CA TRP A 604 -8.44 12.89 0.17
C TRP A 604 -7.38 12.82 -0.93
N SER A 605 -6.41 13.76 -0.98
CA SER A 605 -5.34 13.79 -1.96
C SER A 605 -5.89 13.95 -3.39
N PHE A 606 -5.64 12.99 -4.29
CA PHE A 606 -6.32 12.92 -5.58
C PHE A 606 -7.85 12.97 -5.42
N GLY A 607 -8.38 12.32 -4.38
CA GLY A 607 -9.80 12.39 -4.03
C GLY A 607 -10.25 13.79 -3.60
N GLY A 608 -9.37 14.58 -3.00
CA GLY A 608 -9.61 16.00 -2.71
C GLY A 608 -9.71 16.83 -3.99
N PHE A 609 -8.81 16.59 -4.95
CA PHE A 609 -8.90 17.14 -6.31
C PHE A 609 -10.21 16.75 -6.98
N MET A 610 -10.59 15.47 -6.92
CA MET A 610 -11.86 14.99 -7.47
C MET A 610 -13.09 15.61 -6.79
N THR A 611 -13.02 15.79 -5.47
CA THR A 611 -14.11 16.45 -4.71
C THR A 611 -14.36 17.86 -5.21
N ILE A 612 -13.32 18.68 -5.36
CA ILE A 612 -13.46 20.04 -5.88
C ILE A 612 -13.86 20.01 -7.36
N SER A 613 -13.28 19.10 -8.17
CA SER A 613 -13.67 18.90 -9.56
C SER A 613 -15.18 18.61 -9.70
N LEU A 614 -15.71 17.69 -8.89
CA LEU A 614 -17.10 17.27 -8.96
C LEU A 614 -18.07 18.38 -8.47
N ILE A 615 -17.79 19.00 -7.32
CA ILE A 615 -18.71 20.02 -6.77
C ILE A 615 -18.75 21.28 -7.62
N THR A 616 -17.67 21.62 -8.32
CA THR A 616 -17.62 22.80 -9.18
C THR A 616 -18.13 22.55 -10.60
N ASN A 617 -17.93 21.36 -11.16
CA ASN A 617 -18.43 21.02 -12.50
C ASN A 617 -19.90 20.54 -12.48
N TYR A 618 -20.39 20.00 -11.34
CA TYR A 618 -21.75 19.49 -11.18
C TYR A 618 -22.45 20.08 -9.96
N PRO A 619 -22.56 21.43 -9.85
CA PRO A 619 -23.09 22.10 -8.66
C PRO A 619 -24.56 21.79 -8.40
N GLU A 620 -25.31 21.39 -9.43
CA GLU A 620 -26.70 20.96 -9.27
C GLU A 620 -26.86 19.59 -8.62
N THR A 621 -25.78 18.80 -8.60
CA THR A 621 -25.76 17.46 -7.99
C THR A 621 -25.17 17.49 -6.59
N PHE A 622 -23.96 18.02 -6.45
CA PHE A 622 -23.23 17.99 -5.19
C PHE A 622 -23.48 19.26 -4.38
N LYS A 623 -24.11 19.10 -3.22
CA LYS A 623 -24.50 20.21 -2.35
C LYS A 623 -23.46 20.53 -1.30
N VAL A 624 -22.73 19.50 -0.83
CA VAL A 624 -21.69 19.60 0.20
C VAL A 624 -20.46 18.79 -0.23
N GLY A 625 -19.28 19.38 -0.08
CA GLY A 625 -18.02 18.73 -0.34
C GLY A 625 -17.03 18.91 0.81
N VAL A 626 -16.25 17.86 1.11
CA VAL A 626 -15.10 17.94 2.02
C VAL A 626 -13.87 17.42 1.29
N ALA A 627 -12.96 18.32 0.92
CA ALA A 627 -11.74 18.04 0.18
C ALA A 627 -10.53 18.08 1.10
N GLY A 628 -9.89 16.94 1.30
CA GLY A 628 -8.67 16.83 2.11
C GLY A 628 -7.42 16.79 1.26
N GLY A 629 -6.37 17.57 1.60
CA GLY A 629 -5.10 17.63 0.92
C GLY A 629 -5.22 17.72 -0.61
N PRO A 630 -6.10 18.57 -1.19
CA PRO A 630 -6.42 18.50 -2.61
C PRO A 630 -5.30 19.02 -3.50
N VAL A 631 -4.98 18.28 -4.56
CA VAL A 631 -4.25 18.85 -5.69
C VAL A 631 -5.18 19.86 -6.38
N ILE A 632 -4.66 21.05 -6.70
CA ILE A 632 -5.43 22.13 -7.35
C ILE A 632 -4.94 22.35 -8.77
N ASP A 633 -3.67 22.26 -8.98
CA ASP A 633 -3.05 22.40 -10.29
C ASP A 633 -1.88 21.44 -10.41
N TRP A 634 -1.91 20.58 -11.41
CA TRP A 634 -0.93 19.50 -11.60
C TRP A 634 0.47 20.02 -11.88
N LYS A 635 0.65 21.24 -12.37
CA LYS A 635 1.98 21.85 -12.55
C LYS A 635 2.74 22.06 -11.24
N TRP A 636 2.07 22.05 -10.09
CA TRP A 636 2.67 22.16 -8.76
C TRP A 636 2.86 20.81 -8.08
N TYR A 637 2.51 19.72 -8.76
CA TYR A 637 2.73 18.38 -8.24
C TYR A 637 4.10 17.84 -8.67
N GLU A 638 4.62 16.84 -7.97
CA GLU A 638 5.94 16.32 -8.24
C GLU A 638 6.06 15.64 -9.62
N ALA A 639 7.23 15.76 -10.26
CA ALA A 639 7.45 15.40 -11.65
C ALA A 639 7.30 13.90 -11.92
N MET A 640 7.83 13.01 -11.05
CA MET A 640 7.85 11.56 -11.30
C MET A 640 6.46 10.96 -11.43
N TYR A 641 5.52 11.42 -10.58
CA TYR A 641 4.11 11.06 -10.67
C TYR A 641 3.38 11.94 -11.69
N GLY A 642 3.50 13.27 -11.56
CA GLY A 642 2.72 14.23 -12.36
C GLY A 642 2.98 14.08 -13.86
N GLU A 643 4.23 13.99 -14.28
CA GLU A 643 4.60 13.87 -15.69
C GLU A 643 4.27 12.50 -16.28
N ARG A 644 4.24 11.41 -15.47
CA ARG A 644 3.76 10.10 -15.95
C ARG A 644 2.35 10.18 -16.52
N TYR A 645 1.48 10.93 -15.86
CA TYR A 645 0.07 10.97 -16.20
C TYR A 645 -0.34 12.19 -17.01
N MET A 646 0.48 13.26 -17.01
CA MET A 646 0.14 14.54 -17.64
C MET A 646 1.16 15.02 -18.67
N ASP A 647 2.31 14.34 -18.85
CA ASP A 647 3.50 14.89 -19.49
C ASP A 647 3.97 16.18 -18.78
N THR A 648 4.79 17.01 -19.43
CA THR A 648 5.20 18.31 -18.87
C THR A 648 4.19 19.42 -19.19
N PRO A 649 4.18 20.53 -18.43
CA PRO A 649 3.36 21.69 -18.78
C PRO A 649 3.64 22.27 -20.16
N GLU A 650 4.86 22.11 -20.67
CA GLU A 650 5.25 22.58 -22.01
C GLU A 650 4.74 21.66 -23.12
N THR A 651 4.73 20.34 -22.90
CA THR A 651 4.32 19.35 -23.93
C THR A 651 2.82 19.07 -23.90
N ASN A 652 2.12 19.43 -22.79
CA ASN A 652 0.68 19.29 -22.64
C ASN A 652 -0.01 20.52 -22.03
N PRO A 653 0.20 21.74 -22.56
CA PRO A 653 -0.35 22.96 -21.96
C PRO A 653 -1.89 22.96 -21.87
N GLU A 654 -2.56 22.39 -22.87
CA GLU A 654 -4.03 22.28 -22.88
C GLU A 654 -4.57 21.35 -21.80
N GLY A 655 -3.90 20.22 -21.58
CA GLY A 655 -4.25 19.27 -20.51
C GLY A 655 -4.10 19.91 -19.14
N TYR A 656 -3.01 20.59 -18.87
CA TYR A 656 -2.81 21.32 -17.62
C TYR A 656 -3.82 22.44 -17.41
N ALA A 657 -4.11 23.23 -18.45
CA ALA A 657 -5.12 24.29 -18.38
C ALA A 657 -6.53 23.72 -18.10
N LYS A 658 -6.89 22.62 -18.75
CA LYS A 658 -8.19 21.95 -18.60
C LYS A 658 -8.39 21.33 -17.22
N THR A 659 -7.33 20.83 -16.61
CA THR A 659 -7.38 20.13 -15.33
C THR A 659 -7.19 21.04 -14.13
N SER A 660 -6.69 22.27 -14.31
CA SER A 660 -6.53 23.25 -13.24
C SER A 660 -7.89 23.61 -12.62
N LEU A 661 -7.95 23.58 -11.29
CA LEU A 661 -9.16 23.97 -10.53
C LEU A 661 -9.26 25.46 -10.25
N LEU A 662 -8.20 26.24 -10.51
CA LEU A 662 -8.20 27.68 -10.24
C LEU A 662 -9.33 28.42 -10.97
N PRO A 663 -9.57 28.19 -12.28
CA PRO A 663 -10.67 28.83 -12.99
C PRO A 663 -12.06 28.38 -12.50
N LYS A 664 -12.13 27.24 -11.80
CA LYS A 664 -13.36 26.65 -11.28
C LYS A 664 -13.82 27.27 -9.96
N ALA A 665 -13.01 28.09 -9.32
CA ALA A 665 -13.34 28.75 -8.06
C ALA A 665 -14.66 29.54 -8.14
N LYS A 666 -14.94 30.17 -9.28
CA LYS A 666 -16.18 30.95 -9.53
C LYS A 666 -17.42 30.05 -9.70
N GLU A 667 -17.26 28.77 -9.99
CA GLU A 667 -18.36 27.83 -10.22
C GLU A 667 -18.84 27.17 -8.91
N LEU A 668 -18.18 27.45 -7.79
CA LEU A 668 -18.55 26.89 -6.49
C LEU A 668 -19.89 27.47 -6.01
N LYS A 669 -20.92 26.63 -5.97
CA LYS A 669 -22.24 26.97 -5.44
C LYS A 669 -22.55 26.25 -4.13
N GLY A 670 -22.07 25.02 -3.97
CA GLY A 670 -22.28 24.20 -2.78
C GLY A 670 -21.39 24.61 -1.60
N LYS A 671 -21.64 24.00 -0.46
CA LYS A 671 -20.78 24.13 0.74
C LYS A 671 -19.52 23.29 0.55
N LEU A 672 -18.35 23.89 0.64
CA LEU A 672 -17.06 23.22 0.49
C LEU A 672 -16.18 23.49 1.70
N GLN A 673 -15.69 22.44 2.34
CA GLN A 673 -14.60 22.50 3.30
C GLN A 673 -13.32 21.96 2.67
N ILE A 674 -12.23 22.71 2.80
CA ILE A 674 -10.88 22.32 2.39
C ILE A 674 -10.06 22.09 3.64
N ILE A 675 -9.35 20.94 3.73
CA ILE A 675 -8.53 20.57 4.87
C ILE A 675 -7.14 20.23 4.39
N THR A 676 -6.09 20.68 5.11
CA THR A 676 -4.68 20.33 4.78
C THR A 676 -3.85 20.21 6.04
N GLY A 677 -2.76 19.39 5.98
CA GLY A 677 -1.67 19.45 6.93
C GLY A 677 -0.75 20.63 6.61
N LEU A 678 -0.31 21.38 7.60
CA LEU A 678 0.60 22.51 7.37
C LEU A 678 1.98 22.04 6.86
N ASN A 679 2.41 20.86 7.29
CA ASN A 679 3.70 20.28 6.94
C ASN A 679 3.58 19.17 5.88
N ASP A 680 2.59 19.27 4.99
CA ASP A 680 2.35 18.31 3.92
C ASP A 680 3.46 18.40 2.85
N PRO A 681 4.36 17.38 2.73
CA PRO A 681 5.43 17.33 1.73
C PRO A 681 5.00 16.64 0.42
N VAL A 682 3.74 16.17 0.34
CA VAL A 682 3.19 15.42 -0.81
C VAL A 682 2.31 16.34 -1.66
N VAL A 683 1.24 16.87 -1.08
CA VAL A 683 0.42 17.91 -1.70
C VAL A 683 0.65 19.22 -0.95
N LEU A 684 1.53 20.02 -1.49
CA LEU A 684 2.03 21.22 -0.82
C LEU A 684 0.89 22.17 -0.40
N PRO A 685 0.93 22.80 0.78
CA PRO A 685 -0.08 23.76 1.22
C PRO A 685 -0.38 24.88 0.23
N GLN A 686 0.54 25.19 -0.66
CA GLN A 686 0.38 26.13 -1.78
C GLN A 686 -0.86 25.86 -2.62
N HIS A 687 -1.22 24.58 -2.85
CA HIS A 687 -2.43 24.20 -3.58
C HIS A 687 -3.67 24.81 -2.94
N CYS A 688 -3.87 24.54 -1.66
CA CYS A 688 -5.04 25.04 -0.91
C CYS A 688 -5.06 26.57 -0.84
N LEU A 689 -3.94 27.18 -0.47
CA LEU A 689 -3.84 28.64 -0.30
C LEU A 689 -4.12 29.39 -1.60
N THR A 690 -3.60 28.85 -2.73
CA THR A 690 -3.83 29.49 -4.03
C THR A 690 -5.27 29.33 -4.51
N PHE A 691 -5.91 28.18 -4.23
CA PHE A 691 -7.33 28.00 -4.55
C PHE A 691 -8.22 28.93 -3.72
N ILE A 692 -7.93 29.10 -2.43
CA ILE A 692 -8.64 30.05 -1.58
C ILE A 692 -8.48 31.49 -2.10
N LYS A 693 -7.26 31.86 -2.53
CA LYS A 693 -7.03 33.18 -3.18
C LYS A 693 -7.91 33.34 -4.43
N ALA A 694 -8.04 32.31 -5.25
CA ALA A 694 -8.91 32.30 -6.42
C ALA A 694 -10.41 32.42 -6.03
N CYS A 695 -10.85 31.75 -4.96
CA CYS A 695 -12.20 31.86 -4.44
C CYS A 695 -12.50 33.27 -3.94
N ILE A 696 -11.59 33.89 -3.19
CA ILE A 696 -11.73 35.28 -2.74
C ILE A 696 -11.93 36.23 -3.94
N ALA A 697 -11.08 36.06 -4.97
CA ALA A 697 -11.18 36.88 -6.19
C ALA A 697 -12.52 36.66 -6.95
N ALA A 698 -13.05 35.46 -6.89
CA ALA A 698 -14.32 35.07 -7.50
C ALA A 698 -15.55 35.40 -6.64
N GLY A 699 -15.38 35.82 -5.37
CA GLY A 699 -16.45 36.04 -4.42
C GLY A 699 -17.09 34.79 -3.83
N THR A 700 -16.49 33.62 -4.01
CA THR A 700 -16.94 32.35 -3.41
C THR A 700 -16.24 32.11 -2.06
N GLN A 701 -16.89 31.38 -1.15
CA GLN A 701 -16.46 31.30 0.25
C GLN A 701 -16.42 29.84 0.74
N PRO A 702 -15.37 29.08 0.40
CA PRO A 702 -15.13 27.78 1.01
C PRO A 702 -14.65 27.95 2.46
N ASP A 703 -14.97 26.96 3.30
CA ASP A 703 -14.38 26.82 4.62
C ASP A 703 -12.97 26.21 4.51
N PHE A 704 -12.05 26.67 5.34
CA PHE A 704 -10.67 26.17 5.33
C PHE A 704 -10.21 25.79 6.74
N PHE A 705 -9.61 24.60 6.84
CA PHE A 705 -9.03 24.13 8.10
C PHE A 705 -7.64 23.56 7.91
N VAL A 706 -6.71 23.96 8.78
CA VAL A 706 -5.31 23.54 8.75
C VAL A 706 -4.98 22.75 10.00
N TYR A 707 -4.26 21.63 9.85
CA TYR A 707 -3.67 20.89 10.95
C TYR A 707 -2.20 21.29 11.08
N PRO A 708 -1.84 22.13 12.07
CA PRO A 708 -0.45 22.53 12.30
C PRO A 708 0.41 21.32 12.69
N GLY A 709 1.62 21.22 12.13
CA GLY A 709 2.56 20.13 12.40
C GLY A 709 2.23 18.80 11.70
N GLU A 710 1.05 18.66 11.11
CA GLU A 710 0.66 17.40 10.46
C GLU A 710 1.11 17.32 8.99
N PRO A 711 1.55 16.13 8.54
CA PRO A 711 1.88 15.86 7.15
C PRO A 711 0.63 15.60 6.29
N HIS A 712 0.81 14.94 5.15
CA HIS A 712 -0.29 14.62 4.22
C HIS A 712 -1.42 13.78 4.83
N ASN A 713 -1.09 12.87 5.74
CA ASN A 713 -2.05 12.01 6.43
C ASN A 713 -1.96 12.23 7.96
N MET A 714 -3.05 12.65 8.58
CA MET A 714 -3.15 12.81 10.03
C MET A 714 -3.04 11.47 10.74
N ARG A 715 -2.32 11.43 11.86
CA ARG A 715 -2.06 10.22 12.64
C ARG A 715 -2.60 10.34 14.07
N GLY A 716 -2.71 9.20 14.76
CA GLY A 716 -3.15 9.18 16.15
C GLY A 716 -4.48 9.91 16.36
N HIS A 717 -4.57 10.68 17.42
CA HIS A 717 -5.80 11.40 17.81
C HIS A 717 -6.20 12.47 16.76
N GLN A 718 -5.27 13.06 16.04
CA GLN A 718 -5.57 14.01 14.97
C GLN A 718 -6.42 13.37 13.87
N SER A 719 -6.26 12.07 13.60
CA SER A 719 -7.12 11.34 12.67
C SER A 719 -8.55 11.21 13.18
N VAL A 720 -8.76 11.02 14.47
CA VAL A 720 -10.11 11.00 15.10
C VAL A 720 -10.75 12.36 14.92
N HIS A 721 -10.07 13.44 15.33
CA HIS A 721 -10.54 14.82 15.21
C HIS A 721 -10.86 15.18 13.75
N LEU A 722 -10.03 14.73 12.79
CA LEU A 722 -10.29 14.94 11.35
C LEU A 722 -11.63 14.33 10.94
N HIS A 723 -11.90 13.08 11.30
CA HIS A 723 -13.14 12.42 10.92
C HIS A 723 -14.36 12.96 11.67
N GLU A 724 -14.18 13.47 12.90
CA GLU A 724 -15.23 14.24 13.60
C GLU A 724 -15.60 15.51 12.82
N ARG A 725 -14.58 16.27 12.37
CA ARG A 725 -14.78 17.50 11.58
C ARG A 725 -15.46 17.23 10.24
N ILE A 726 -15.02 16.20 9.50
CA ILE A 726 -15.65 15.80 8.24
C ILE A 726 -17.12 15.43 8.49
N THR A 727 -17.38 14.62 9.52
CA THR A 727 -18.72 14.20 9.90
C THR A 727 -19.61 15.41 10.24
N GLN A 728 -19.10 16.31 11.09
CA GLN A 728 -19.86 17.49 11.52
C GLN A 728 -20.23 18.37 10.34
N TYR A 729 -19.35 18.53 9.35
CA TYR A 729 -19.63 19.35 8.18
C TYR A 729 -20.80 18.79 7.34
N PHE A 730 -20.86 17.46 7.18
CA PHE A 730 -22.01 16.83 6.52
C PHE A 730 -23.29 16.91 7.38
N GLU A 731 -23.19 16.77 8.71
CA GLU A 731 -24.34 16.92 9.61
C GLU A 731 -24.91 18.33 9.57
N ASP A 732 -24.06 19.35 9.45
CA ASP A 732 -24.49 20.76 9.43
C ASP A 732 -25.14 21.17 8.11
N TYR A 733 -24.72 20.60 6.97
CA TYR A 733 -25.07 21.12 5.65
C TYR A 733 -25.77 20.14 4.71
N LEU A 734 -25.73 18.83 4.98
CA LEU A 734 -26.33 17.82 4.09
C LEU A 734 -27.49 17.05 4.73
N LYS A 735 -27.64 17.07 6.04
CA LYS A 735 -28.65 16.28 6.76
C LYS A 735 -30.10 16.74 6.54
#